data_51911de5833e63e324fde70ffdbfb5e8
#
_entry.id   51911de5833e63e324fde70ffdbfb5e8
#
_cell.length_a   1.000
_cell.length_b   1.000
_cell.length_c   1.000
_cell.angle_alpha   90.00
_cell.angle_beta   90.00
_cell.angle_gamma   90.00
#
_symmetry.space_group_name_H-M   'P 1'
#
loop_
_entity.id
_entity.type
_entity.pdbx_description
1 polymer ?
#
loop_
_entity_poly.entity_id
_entity_poly.type
_entity_poly.pdbx_seq_one_letter_code
_entity_poly.pdbx_strand_id
1 'polypeptide(L)'
;MEAFTFAVSTQLDFPIYVKIGSLEGKQKQIPFSVLLKTPELRHIGSTQDLLSDLFVTVQLWSGSKALGVPLQTSYKAFKTARTWNEWLQLPMSIKDAPLECQLAITIWDLSPFGGEGADGHYIPFGGTTIRLFDEDGKLKTGRQKCKVYRHKAADGFSATTTPSSPPARRRKANKHGRLGPSTEELELERVEVLIKKHEMGEIPRIDWMDQMVFRQLERLKLNAEEAARKRAVLLKAKKDRKQNDEEDDSDGEDIDDENFTLYIEFPRFDHPVVWSDHEYPPPPISSYPQNMPGNPSSALKPLPEVRFGPGIEGADGEGVIRIYDPEVGQTGNPCEDKHRRLIRSHRTGIMDRDLKPNPKIRDDLNVIISYEPTQDLTAEEKDLVWRFRYYLTREKRALTKFVKSVNWRDVGEAHQAVEILPKWTEIDVDDALELLGPTFDNAAVRSYAVERLRKADDDELLLYLLQLVQALKYEDNIHGDAEIAAHDSSLANFLIARAANNFKLGSYLHWYLMVECDDTGPGTLSSHRRLFARVEYYFMAELERIHPEHRKTLLRQGELIAVLSKISKDIRFSRENRNVKIDKLKKYLKDPKNDLIHIDPPLPLPLDPDVMVTGCFPEESNVFKSSLSPLHVTFKTTEGRKYPILFKVGDDLRQDQLVIQIIILMDRLLQKENLDLKLTPYRILATNATAGAMQFIPSTSLSAVSAKYRTVVAYLKTNNPDDSEPLGVRKETMDTYIKSCAGYCVITYLLGVGDRHLENLLLAPDGHFFHADFGFILGRDPKPFAPMMKLCKEMVEGMGGTTSPLYLQFKQYCFTAYTTLRKSANLILNLFSLMVDANIPDIRVEPDKAVLKVKERFHLEMTEEEAIRHFEQLIGDSANAIFGVVIDRLHDFVQGWRA
;
A
#
# COMPACT_ATOMS: atom_id res chain seq x y z
N MET A 1 2.51 13.64 61.10
CA MET A 1 2.44 13.26 59.65
C MET A 1 3.43 14.15 58.93
N GLU A 2 4.53 13.59 58.43
CA GLU A 2 5.43 14.35 57.57
C GLU A 2 4.66 14.66 56.31
N ALA A 3 4.65 15.95 55.92
CA ALA A 3 4.00 16.39 54.69
C ALA A 3 4.79 15.84 53.49
N PHE A 4 4.13 15.03 52.69
CA PHE A 4 4.75 14.56 51.44
C PHE A 4 4.86 15.73 50.44
N THR A 5 6.07 16.08 50.08
CA THR A 5 6.36 17.18 49.11
C THR A 5 6.68 16.61 47.76
N PHE A 6 6.03 17.11 46.73
CA PHE A 6 6.26 16.71 45.30
C PHE A 6 6.17 17.95 44.40
N ALA A 7 6.76 17.84 43.23
CA ALA A 7 6.63 18.80 42.14
C ALA A 7 5.72 18.27 41.05
N VAL A 8 5.00 19.16 40.36
CA VAL A 8 4.13 18.79 39.25
C VAL A 8 4.91 18.98 37.95
N SER A 9 4.75 18.05 36.99
CA SER A 9 5.50 18.07 35.72
C SER A 9 5.33 19.38 34.95
N THR A 10 4.13 19.96 34.96
CA THR A 10 3.80 21.23 34.29
C THR A 10 4.58 22.44 34.81
N GLN A 11 5.09 22.37 36.02
CA GLN A 11 5.90 23.44 36.62
C GLN A 11 7.39 23.29 36.31
N LEU A 12 7.81 22.19 35.68
CA LEU A 12 9.21 21.86 35.46
C LEU A 12 9.60 22.19 34.02
N ASP A 13 9.97 23.42 33.75
CA ASP A 13 10.51 23.84 32.46
C ASP A 13 11.99 23.43 32.33
N PHE A 14 12.21 22.13 32.23
CA PHE A 14 13.51 21.51 32.16
C PHE A 14 13.52 20.51 31.00
N PRO A 15 14.48 20.60 30.08
CA PRO A 15 14.58 19.63 28.96
C PRO A 15 14.73 18.21 29.46
N ILE A 16 14.21 17.26 28.72
CA ILE A 16 14.38 15.84 29.00
C ILE A 16 15.81 15.44 28.68
N TYR A 17 16.54 15.01 29.70
CA TYR A 17 17.90 14.49 29.56
C TYR A 17 17.93 12.98 29.83
N VAL A 18 18.72 12.27 29.06
CA VAL A 18 19.06 10.86 29.33
C VAL A 18 20.54 10.65 29.13
N LYS A 19 21.18 10.00 30.08
CA LYS A 19 22.58 9.59 29.96
C LYS A 19 22.64 8.15 29.51
N ILE A 20 23.32 7.93 28.43
CA ILE A 20 23.64 6.57 27.99
C ILE A 20 24.92 6.14 28.71
N GLY A 21 24.81 5.19 29.60
CA GLY A 21 25.91 4.73 30.44
C GLY A 21 26.72 3.61 29.79
N SER A 22 26.48 2.36 30.20
CA SER A 22 27.23 1.20 29.75
C SER A 22 26.31 0.08 29.27
N LEU A 23 26.81 -0.70 28.31
CA LEU A 23 26.22 -1.95 27.87
C LEU A 23 26.99 -3.13 28.45
N GLU A 24 26.32 -3.96 29.23
CA GLU A 24 26.87 -5.16 29.86
C GLU A 24 26.25 -6.42 29.22
N GLY A 25 27.08 -7.43 28.99
CA GLY A 25 26.68 -8.72 28.41
C GLY A 25 27.86 -9.38 27.71
N LYS A 26 27.76 -10.68 27.50
CA LYS A 26 28.73 -11.46 26.76
C LYS A 26 28.13 -11.87 25.41
N GLN A 27 28.80 -11.48 24.35
CA GLN A 27 28.45 -11.88 23.00
C GLN A 27 29.02 -13.29 22.74
N LYS A 28 28.14 -14.24 22.37
CA LYS A 28 28.55 -15.56 21.88
C LYS A 28 28.86 -15.44 20.38
N GLN A 29 29.87 -16.21 19.92
CA GLN A 29 30.11 -16.34 18.49
C GLN A 29 28.98 -17.16 17.87
N ILE A 30 28.40 -16.66 16.79
CA ILE A 30 27.36 -17.37 16.05
C ILE A 30 28.02 -18.57 15.32
N PRO A 31 27.54 -19.79 15.52
CA PRO A 31 28.09 -20.96 14.83
C PRO A 31 27.96 -20.80 13.31
N PHE A 32 28.99 -21.23 12.57
CA PHE A 32 29.02 -21.10 11.11
C PHE A 32 27.85 -21.83 10.44
N SER A 33 27.34 -22.91 11.03
CA SER A 33 26.16 -23.64 10.59
C SER A 33 24.88 -22.80 10.65
N VAL A 34 24.76 -21.86 11.61
CA VAL A 34 23.63 -20.95 11.72
C VAL A 34 23.73 -19.81 10.67
N LEU A 35 24.96 -19.31 10.46
CA LEU A 35 25.23 -18.30 9.42
C LEU A 35 24.98 -18.83 7.99
N LEU A 36 25.06 -20.13 7.77
CA LEU A 36 24.72 -20.76 6.50
C LEU A 36 23.20 -20.91 6.33
N LYS A 37 22.47 -21.16 7.41
CA LYS A 37 20.99 -21.30 7.37
C LYS A 37 20.27 -19.96 7.28
N THR A 38 20.83 -18.93 7.91
CA THR A 38 20.27 -17.56 7.95
C THR A 38 21.33 -16.57 7.48
N PRO A 39 21.46 -16.35 6.15
CA PRO A 39 22.46 -15.44 5.58
C PRO A 39 22.37 -13.99 6.09
N GLU A 40 21.19 -13.56 6.51
CA GLU A 40 20.93 -12.22 7.09
C GLU A 40 21.78 -11.98 8.35
N LEU A 41 22.07 -13.02 9.12
CA LEU A 41 22.95 -12.94 10.29
C LEU A 41 24.43 -12.69 9.95
N ARG A 42 24.83 -12.84 8.68
CA ARG A 42 26.21 -12.51 8.22
C ARG A 42 26.55 -11.04 8.32
N HIS A 43 25.54 -10.19 8.38
CA HIS A 43 25.70 -8.75 8.46
C HIS A 43 25.75 -8.24 9.90
N ILE A 44 25.60 -9.12 10.87
CA ILE A 44 25.59 -8.77 12.29
C ILE A 44 27.01 -8.87 12.85
N GLY A 45 27.65 -7.73 12.89
CA GLY A 45 29.02 -7.58 13.40
C GLY A 45 30.07 -8.23 12.51
N SER A 46 31.31 -7.83 12.69
CA SER A 46 32.46 -8.49 12.05
C SER A 46 32.63 -9.89 12.59
N THR A 47 32.60 -10.91 11.75
CA THR A 47 32.94 -12.30 12.14
C THR A 47 34.39 -12.45 12.55
N GLN A 48 35.19 -11.42 12.34
CA GLN A 48 36.63 -11.41 12.65
C GLN A 48 36.99 -10.67 13.94
N ASP A 49 36.13 -9.72 14.36
CA ASP A 49 36.33 -8.96 15.60
C ASP A 49 35.21 -9.29 16.61
N LEU A 50 35.64 -9.74 17.80
CA LEU A 50 34.72 -10.04 18.93
C LEU A 50 34.02 -8.80 19.50
N LEU A 51 34.39 -7.60 19.09
CA LEU A 51 33.96 -6.34 19.64
C LEU A 51 33.44 -5.47 18.53
N SER A 52 32.13 -5.35 18.46
CA SER A 52 31.43 -4.48 17.50
C SER A 52 31.58 -2.98 17.84
N ASP A 53 31.72 -2.15 16.82
CA ASP A 53 31.71 -0.71 16.95
C ASP A 53 30.27 -0.20 17.04
N LEU A 54 29.86 0.20 18.24
CA LEU A 54 28.46 0.50 18.54
C LEU A 54 28.26 1.99 18.79
N PHE A 55 27.09 2.48 18.38
CA PHE A 55 26.53 3.75 18.83
C PHE A 55 25.06 3.58 19.21
N VAL A 56 24.47 4.54 19.90
CA VAL A 56 23.11 4.43 20.42
C VAL A 56 22.28 5.59 19.90
N THR A 57 21.09 5.30 19.40
CA THR A 57 20.08 6.32 19.09
C THR A 57 18.97 6.30 20.12
N VAL A 58 18.48 7.48 20.46
CA VAL A 58 17.36 7.66 21.39
C VAL A 58 16.33 8.56 20.75
N GLN A 59 15.09 8.13 20.74
CA GLN A 59 13.95 8.88 20.22
C GLN A 59 12.78 8.87 21.18
N LEU A 60 12.10 10.01 21.30
CA LEU A 60 10.87 10.14 22.09
C LEU A 60 9.67 9.68 21.26
N TRP A 61 8.76 8.96 21.90
CA TRP A 61 7.52 8.47 21.32
C TRP A 61 6.35 8.65 22.28
N SER A 62 5.14 8.86 21.74
CA SER A 62 3.89 8.82 22.48
C SER A 62 2.76 8.34 21.59
N GLY A 63 1.92 7.43 22.08
CA GLY A 63 0.79 6.90 21.31
C GLY A 63 1.17 6.30 19.96
N SER A 64 2.33 5.64 19.88
CA SER A 64 2.88 5.05 18.64
C SER A 64 3.35 6.08 17.59
N LYS A 65 3.52 7.35 17.98
CA LYS A 65 4.07 8.42 17.13
C LYS A 65 5.39 8.94 17.67
N ALA A 66 6.34 9.17 16.78
CA ALA A 66 7.60 9.83 17.14
C ALA A 66 7.38 11.31 17.46
N LEU A 67 7.92 11.78 18.60
CA LEU A 67 7.82 13.17 19.09
C LEU A 67 9.04 14.02 18.74
N GLY A 68 9.81 13.65 17.75
CA GLY A 68 10.98 14.39 17.32
C GLY A 68 11.99 13.51 16.59
N VAL A 69 13.12 14.11 16.24
CA VAL A 69 14.20 13.39 15.56
C VAL A 69 14.97 12.49 16.54
N PRO A 70 15.50 11.34 16.09
CA PRO A 70 16.37 10.55 16.92
C PRO A 70 17.70 11.26 17.18
N LEU A 71 18.16 11.24 18.41
CA LEU A 71 19.48 11.72 18.81
C LEU A 71 20.43 10.57 18.98
N GLN A 72 21.69 10.75 18.61
CA GLN A 72 22.68 9.69 18.69
C GLN A 72 23.84 10.07 19.62
N THR A 73 24.43 9.04 20.24
CA THR A 73 25.70 9.17 20.95
C THR A 73 26.87 9.30 19.96
N SER A 74 28.01 9.75 20.48
CA SER A 74 29.24 9.67 19.70
C SER A 74 29.55 8.20 19.35
N TYR A 75 30.11 8.02 18.16
CA TYR A 75 30.66 6.75 17.72
C TYR A 75 31.95 6.44 18.47
N LYS A 76 32.05 5.23 19.02
CA LYS A 76 33.27 4.76 19.73
C LYS A 76 33.57 3.32 19.37
N ALA A 77 34.82 3.08 19.03
CA ALA A 77 35.36 1.76 18.90
C ALA A 77 35.67 1.19 20.30
N PHE A 78 34.98 0.12 20.70
CA PHE A 78 35.13 -0.49 22.01
C PHE A 78 36.16 -1.63 21.97
N LYS A 79 37.26 -1.49 22.71
CA LYS A 79 38.24 -2.56 22.84
C LYS A 79 38.07 -3.44 24.09
N THR A 80 37.58 -2.89 25.18
CA THR A 80 37.49 -3.62 26.47
C THR A 80 36.21 -3.34 27.25
N ALA A 81 35.58 -2.17 27.12
CA ALA A 81 34.34 -1.80 27.81
C ALA A 81 33.43 -1.02 26.88
N ARG A 82 32.13 -1.37 26.90
CA ARG A 82 31.08 -0.74 26.09
C ARG A 82 30.45 0.40 26.91
N THR A 83 31.12 1.53 27.03
CA THR A 83 30.72 2.64 27.88
C THR A 83 30.74 3.96 27.12
N TRP A 84 29.60 4.64 27.04
CA TRP A 84 29.47 5.98 26.44
C TRP A 84 29.61 7.07 27.50
N ASN A 85 28.86 6.99 28.60
CA ASN A 85 28.78 8.03 29.65
C ASN A 85 28.40 9.41 29.08
N GLU A 86 27.48 9.47 28.14
CA GLU A 86 27.15 10.66 27.38
C GLU A 86 25.72 11.09 27.70
N TRP A 87 25.51 12.38 28.00
CA TRP A 87 24.20 12.98 28.18
C TRP A 87 23.64 13.43 26.83
N LEU A 88 22.41 13.04 26.55
CA LEU A 88 21.62 13.49 25.41
C LEU A 88 20.48 14.38 25.90
N GLN A 89 20.37 15.57 25.33
CA GLN A 89 19.26 16.47 25.55
C GLN A 89 18.21 16.25 24.48
N LEU A 90 17.02 15.79 24.86
CA LEU A 90 15.95 15.51 23.95
C LEU A 90 15.17 16.79 23.58
N PRO A 91 14.50 16.82 22.39
CA PRO A 91 13.88 18.05 21.85
C PRO A 91 12.52 18.35 22.50
N MET A 92 12.35 18.12 23.81
CA MET A 92 11.12 18.33 24.54
C MET A 92 11.42 18.65 26.00
N SER A 93 10.63 19.54 26.62
CA SER A 93 10.67 19.77 28.05
C SER A 93 9.79 18.79 28.83
N ILE A 94 10.13 18.57 30.10
CA ILE A 94 9.34 17.65 30.96
C ILE A 94 7.91 18.15 31.11
N LYS A 95 7.69 19.47 31.15
CA LYS A 95 6.34 20.06 31.25
C LYS A 95 5.43 19.70 30.08
N ASP A 96 6.02 19.46 28.88
CA ASP A 96 5.28 19.19 27.66
C ASP A 96 5.16 17.69 27.37
N ALA A 97 5.78 16.86 28.22
CA ALA A 97 5.82 15.41 28.00
C ALA A 97 4.49 14.73 28.33
N PRO A 98 3.87 14.00 27.40
CA PRO A 98 2.68 13.21 27.67
C PRO A 98 2.94 12.09 28.70
N LEU A 99 1.91 11.66 29.43
CA LEU A 99 2.02 10.56 30.41
C LEU A 99 2.54 9.25 29.76
N GLU A 100 2.11 8.97 28.55
CA GLU A 100 2.49 7.77 27.79
C GLU A 100 3.85 7.93 27.08
N CYS A 101 4.58 9.00 27.37
CA CYS A 101 5.86 9.25 26.75
C CYS A 101 6.87 8.17 27.07
N GLN A 102 7.51 7.64 26.01
CA GLN A 102 8.50 6.57 26.12
C GLN A 102 9.72 6.86 25.24
N LEU A 103 10.84 6.29 25.64
CA LEU A 103 12.12 6.39 24.96
C LEU A 103 12.38 5.07 24.23
N ALA A 104 12.43 5.12 22.91
CA ALA A 104 12.93 4.04 22.08
C ALA A 104 14.44 4.21 21.93
N ILE A 105 15.21 3.26 22.46
CA ILE A 105 16.67 3.28 22.49
C ILE A 105 17.20 2.10 21.68
N THR A 106 17.81 2.39 20.53
CA THR A 106 18.38 1.37 19.65
C THR A 106 19.91 1.47 19.66
N ILE A 107 20.56 0.35 19.85
CA ILE A 107 22.00 0.18 19.74
C ILE A 107 22.29 -0.31 18.34
N TRP A 108 23.12 0.39 17.61
CA TRP A 108 23.46 0.08 16.23
C TRP A 108 24.89 -0.46 16.13
N ASP A 109 25.06 -1.44 15.31
CA ASP A 109 26.35 -2.01 14.90
C ASP A 109 26.72 -1.45 13.53
N LEU A 110 27.99 -1.10 13.35
CA LEU A 110 28.50 -0.69 12.05
C LEU A 110 28.96 -1.92 11.28
N SER A 111 28.31 -2.17 10.17
CA SER A 111 28.72 -3.27 9.29
C SER A 111 29.76 -2.78 8.29
N PRO A 112 30.97 -3.44 8.21
CA PRO A 112 31.99 -3.08 7.23
C PRO A 112 31.57 -3.36 5.77
N PHE A 113 30.49 -4.13 5.57
CA PHE A 113 30.09 -4.62 4.24
C PHE A 113 28.92 -3.88 3.62
N GLY A 114 28.52 -2.73 4.12
CA GLY A 114 27.47 -1.92 3.52
C GLY A 114 26.25 -2.72 3.07
N GLY A 115 25.22 -2.80 3.86
CA GLY A 115 23.95 -3.32 3.38
C GLY A 115 23.50 -2.48 2.18
N GLU A 116 23.10 -3.09 1.08
CA GLU A 116 22.43 -2.42 -0.04
C GLU A 116 21.05 -1.90 0.44
N GLY A 117 21.03 -0.73 1.06
CA GLY A 117 19.82 -0.08 1.50
C GLY A 117 20.07 1.41 1.73
N ALA A 118 19.07 2.25 1.51
CA ALA A 118 19.16 3.71 1.58
C ALA A 118 19.59 4.29 2.93
N ASP A 119 19.66 3.49 4.00
CA ASP A 119 19.93 3.94 5.37
C ASP A 119 21.38 3.67 5.85
N GLY A 120 22.30 3.40 4.95
CA GLY A 120 23.72 3.26 5.31
C GLY A 120 24.07 1.95 5.99
N HIS A 121 25.27 1.87 6.54
CA HIS A 121 25.91 0.67 7.06
C HIS A 121 25.50 0.29 8.50
N TYR A 122 24.23 0.50 8.90
CA TYR A 122 23.76 0.29 10.27
C TYR A 122 22.84 -0.91 10.41
N ILE A 123 23.16 -1.78 11.36
CA ILE A 123 22.35 -2.95 11.70
C ILE A 123 21.98 -2.87 13.18
N PRO A 124 20.72 -3.15 13.59
CA PRO A 124 20.38 -3.12 14.99
C PRO A 124 21.08 -4.23 15.77
N PHE A 125 22.01 -3.84 16.62
CA PHE A 125 22.60 -4.74 17.62
C PHE A 125 21.54 -5.19 18.63
N GLY A 126 20.64 -4.28 19.00
CA GLY A 126 19.50 -4.54 19.83
C GLY A 126 18.80 -3.26 20.28
N GLY A 127 17.58 -3.41 20.74
CA GLY A 127 16.75 -2.29 21.18
C GLY A 127 16.13 -2.49 22.55
N THR A 128 15.73 -1.40 23.17
CA THR A 128 14.99 -1.37 24.43
C THR A 128 14.10 -0.12 24.49
N THR A 129 12.90 -0.27 25.02
CA THR A 129 11.94 0.84 25.17
C THR A 129 11.61 1.04 26.62
N ILE A 130 11.74 2.26 27.11
CA ILE A 130 11.47 2.61 28.51
C ILE A 130 10.50 3.78 28.61
N ARG A 131 9.48 3.69 29.43
CA ARG A 131 8.58 4.80 29.74
C ARG A 131 9.28 5.87 30.55
N LEU A 132 9.00 7.14 30.25
CA LEU A 132 9.54 8.27 31.00
C LEU A 132 8.91 8.38 32.40
N PHE A 133 7.60 8.17 32.47
CA PHE A 133 6.84 8.09 33.72
C PHE A 133 6.62 6.62 34.09
N ASP A 134 6.61 6.36 35.39
CA ASP A 134 6.27 5.02 35.91
C ASP A 134 4.75 4.78 35.89
N GLU A 135 4.31 3.64 36.46
CA GLU A 135 2.91 3.27 36.51
C GLU A 135 2.07 4.17 37.43
N ASP A 136 2.70 4.83 38.39
CA ASP A 136 2.08 5.77 39.31
C ASP A 136 2.14 7.23 38.81
N GLY A 137 2.58 7.46 37.56
CA GLY A 137 2.74 8.79 36.97
C GLY A 137 3.93 9.56 37.49
N LYS A 138 4.88 8.95 38.18
CA LYS A 138 6.12 9.60 38.64
C LYS A 138 7.17 9.56 37.54
N LEU A 139 7.88 10.68 37.38
CA LEU A 139 9.02 10.78 36.50
C LEU A 139 10.14 9.86 36.98
N LYS A 140 10.67 9.03 36.10
CA LYS A 140 11.82 8.17 36.40
C LYS A 140 13.07 9.00 36.61
N THR A 141 13.80 8.70 37.66
CA THR A 141 15.04 9.39 38.03
C THR A 141 16.16 8.43 38.30
N GLY A 142 17.39 8.90 38.19
CA GLY A 142 18.59 8.11 38.48
C GLY A 142 18.85 6.96 37.49
N ARG A 143 19.66 5.97 37.95
CA ARG A 143 20.13 4.89 37.09
C ARG A 143 19.03 3.85 36.88
N GLN A 144 18.77 3.54 35.61
CA GLN A 144 17.82 2.51 35.16
C GLN A 144 18.55 1.37 34.47
N LYS A 145 18.04 0.16 34.67
CA LYS A 145 18.55 -1.08 34.08
C LYS A 145 17.58 -1.53 33.00
N CYS A 146 18.01 -1.50 31.73
CA CYS A 146 17.17 -1.82 30.58
C CYS A 146 17.62 -3.14 29.93
N LYS A 147 16.73 -4.11 29.80
CA LYS A 147 16.98 -5.32 29.03
C LYS A 147 17.07 -4.96 27.56
N VAL A 148 18.07 -5.48 26.86
CA VAL A 148 18.27 -5.29 25.42
C VAL A 148 17.78 -6.53 24.67
N TYR A 149 16.94 -6.31 23.65
CA TYR A 149 16.45 -7.36 22.76
C TYR A 149 17.33 -7.40 21.53
N ARG A 150 18.00 -8.52 21.32
CA ARG A 150 18.97 -8.70 20.24
C ARG A 150 18.31 -8.67 18.88
N HIS A 151 19.01 -8.10 17.89
CA HIS A 151 18.61 -8.04 16.48
C HIS A 151 17.28 -7.32 16.20
N LYS A 152 16.77 -6.57 17.18
CA LYS A 152 15.57 -5.76 17.05
C LYS A 152 15.89 -4.30 17.33
N ALA A 153 15.42 -3.42 16.47
CA ALA A 153 15.37 -2.00 16.80
C ALA A 153 14.32 -1.77 17.88
N ALA A 154 14.51 -0.76 18.72
CA ALA A 154 13.47 -0.36 19.66
C ALA A 154 12.28 0.19 18.87
N ASP A 155 11.09 -0.28 19.21
CA ASP A 155 9.85 0.28 18.74
C ASP A 155 9.29 1.27 19.77
N GLY A 156 8.72 2.35 19.30
CA GLY A 156 8.06 3.34 20.17
C GLY A 156 6.57 3.07 20.38
N PHE A 157 6.08 1.86 20.08
CA PHE A 157 4.67 1.53 20.18
C PHE A 157 4.19 1.37 21.61
N SER A 158 2.93 1.71 21.86
CA SER A 158 2.31 1.58 23.19
C SER A 158 2.39 0.15 23.73
N ALA A 159 2.27 -0.86 22.87
CA ALA A 159 2.52 -2.26 23.18
C ALA A 159 3.88 -2.69 22.60
N THR A 160 4.97 -2.16 23.18
CA THR A 160 6.31 -2.42 22.67
C THR A 160 6.71 -3.88 22.73
N THR A 161 7.41 -4.35 21.66
CA THR A 161 8.03 -5.68 21.62
C THR A 161 9.38 -5.72 22.35
N THR A 162 9.93 -4.54 22.74
CA THR A 162 11.25 -4.38 23.36
C THR A 162 11.18 -3.71 24.75
N PRO A 163 10.30 -4.13 25.68
CA PRO A 163 10.15 -3.45 26.98
C PRO A 163 11.44 -3.52 27.82
N SER A 164 11.83 -2.42 28.45
CA SER A 164 13.06 -2.33 29.27
C SER A 164 13.10 -3.30 30.44
N SER A 165 11.91 -3.66 30.96
CA SER A 165 11.75 -4.66 32.02
C SER A 165 10.97 -5.86 31.47
N PRO A 166 11.47 -7.09 31.62
CA PRO A 166 10.70 -8.25 31.20
C PRO A 166 9.42 -8.35 32.01
N PRO A 167 8.31 -8.79 31.42
CA PRO A 167 7.08 -9.03 32.17
C PRO A 167 7.35 -10.00 33.32
N ALA A 168 6.77 -9.74 34.48
CA ALA A 168 7.02 -10.51 35.71
C ALA A 168 6.88 -12.01 35.46
N ARG A 169 7.93 -12.76 35.79
CA ARG A 169 7.95 -14.23 35.60
C ARG A 169 6.73 -14.84 36.29
N ARG A 170 5.94 -15.64 35.56
CA ARG A 170 4.81 -16.40 36.09
C ARG A 170 5.20 -17.13 37.39
N ARG A 171 4.48 -16.84 38.51
CA ARG A 171 4.61 -17.60 39.72
C ARG A 171 4.22 -19.06 39.45
N LYS A 172 5.04 -20.01 39.93
CA LYS A 172 4.74 -21.43 39.82
C LYS A 172 3.37 -21.70 40.51
N ALA A 173 2.52 -22.44 39.83
CA ALA A 173 1.25 -22.88 40.35
C ALA A 173 1.42 -23.65 41.67
N ASN A 174 0.60 -23.40 42.64
CA ASN A 174 0.53 -24.17 43.88
C ASN A 174 0.13 -25.62 43.56
N LYS A 175 0.53 -26.59 44.45
CA LYS A 175 0.35 -28.03 44.28
C LYS A 175 -1.08 -28.51 43.95
N HIS A 176 -2.07 -27.63 43.91
CA HIS A 176 -3.49 -27.93 43.60
C HIS A 176 -3.99 -27.33 42.26
N GLY A 177 -3.11 -26.86 41.39
CA GLY A 177 -3.51 -26.47 40.01
C GLY A 177 -4.37 -25.19 39.91
N ARG A 178 -4.65 -24.47 40.95
CA ARG A 178 -5.35 -23.17 40.94
C ARG A 178 -4.30 -22.06 40.95
N LEU A 179 -4.25 -21.27 39.89
CA LEU A 179 -3.53 -20.01 39.89
C LEU A 179 -4.28 -19.06 40.83
N GLY A 180 -3.56 -18.55 41.84
CA GLY A 180 -4.06 -17.45 42.66
C GLY A 180 -4.24 -16.18 41.79
N PRO A 181 -5.06 -15.20 42.25
CA PRO A 181 -5.26 -13.96 41.53
C PRO A 181 -3.94 -13.30 41.21
N SER A 182 -3.82 -12.73 40.02
CA SER A 182 -2.62 -12.01 39.61
C SER A 182 -2.45 -10.75 40.48
N THR A 183 -1.23 -10.23 40.57
CA THR A 183 -0.97 -8.96 41.27
C THR A 183 -1.86 -7.84 40.72
N GLU A 184 -2.08 -7.83 39.40
CA GLU A 184 -2.95 -6.88 38.71
C GLU A 184 -4.44 -7.05 39.05
N GLU A 185 -4.91 -8.30 39.21
CA GLU A 185 -6.29 -8.59 39.65
C GLU A 185 -6.53 -8.14 41.11
N LEU A 186 -5.53 -8.29 41.98
CA LEU A 186 -5.60 -7.80 43.40
C LEU A 186 -5.55 -6.27 43.46
N GLU A 187 -4.79 -5.63 42.57
CA GLU A 187 -4.74 -4.18 42.45
C GLU A 187 -6.05 -3.61 41.89
N LEU A 188 -6.64 -4.27 40.93
CA LEU A 188 -7.96 -3.88 40.39
C LEU A 188 -9.04 -3.94 41.45
N GLU A 189 -9.12 -5.04 42.20
CA GLU A 189 -10.08 -5.14 43.31
C GLU A 189 -9.85 -4.04 44.37
N ARG A 190 -8.59 -3.73 44.68
CA ARG A 190 -8.25 -2.68 45.65
C ARG A 190 -8.68 -1.29 45.19
N VAL A 191 -8.42 -0.98 43.89
CA VAL A 191 -8.83 0.30 43.30
C VAL A 191 -10.35 0.41 43.20
N GLU A 192 -11.06 -0.67 42.86
CA GLU A 192 -12.53 -0.69 42.81
C GLU A 192 -13.15 -0.46 44.21
N VAL A 193 -12.56 -1.04 45.27
CA VAL A 193 -12.99 -0.77 46.67
C VAL A 193 -12.76 0.69 47.04
N LEU A 194 -11.63 1.31 46.65
CA LEU A 194 -11.36 2.71 46.93
C LEU A 194 -12.33 3.65 46.19
N ILE A 195 -12.65 3.36 44.92
CA ILE A 195 -13.62 4.12 44.15
C ILE A 195 -15.01 4.03 44.76
N LYS A 196 -15.43 2.84 45.22
CA LYS A 196 -16.70 2.67 45.91
C LYS A 196 -16.80 3.50 47.21
N LYS A 197 -15.69 3.61 47.96
CA LYS A 197 -15.61 4.47 49.14
C LYS A 197 -15.65 5.95 48.79
N HIS A 198 -15.03 6.34 47.68
CA HIS A 198 -15.09 7.69 47.15
C HIS A 198 -16.50 8.09 46.70
N GLU A 199 -17.22 7.19 46.02
CA GLU A 199 -18.62 7.37 45.62
C GLU A 199 -19.56 7.52 46.84
N MET A 200 -19.28 6.78 47.90
CA MET A 200 -20.05 6.86 49.16
C MET A 200 -19.68 8.09 50.00
N GLY A 201 -18.70 8.89 49.61
CA GLY A 201 -18.26 10.10 50.31
C GLY A 201 -17.37 9.82 51.53
N GLU A 202 -16.88 8.58 51.71
CA GLU A 202 -15.97 8.21 52.80
C GLU A 202 -14.55 8.76 52.57
N ILE A 203 -14.20 9.07 51.32
CA ILE A 203 -12.91 9.63 50.91
C ILE A 203 -13.18 11.02 50.31
N PRO A 204 -12.43 12.06 50.73
CA PRO A 204 -12.63 13.41 50.23
C PRO A 204 -12.29 13.48 48.73
N ARG A 205 -13.05 14.30 48.00
CA ARG A 205 -12.81 14.56 46.59
C ARG A 205 -11.61 15.48 46.40
N ILE A 206 -10.62 15.02 45.63
CA ILE A 206 -9.42 15.78 45.30
C ILE A 206 -9.23 15.59 43.78
N ASP A 207 -9.61 16.58 42.99
CA ASP A 207 -9.78 16.45 41.51
C ASP A 207 -8.57 15.85 40.81
N TRP A 208 -7.35 16.29 41.08
CA TRP A 208 -6.17 15.76 40.47
C TRP A 208 -5.85 14.32 40.83
N MET A 209 -6.13 13.93 42.09
CA MET A 209 -5.89 12.57 42.56
C MET A 209 -7.00 11.61 42.06
N ASP A 210 -8.22 12.09 42.02
CA ASP A 210 -9.38 11.34 41.52
C ASP A 210 -9.16 11.00 40.05
N GLN A 211 -8.70 11.96 39.22
CA GLN A 211 -8.36 11.72 37.83
C GLN A 211 -7.26 10.65 37.67
N MET A 212 -6.22 10.67 38.50
CA MET A 212 -5.17 9.67 38.47
C MET A 212 -5.73 8.26 38.81
N VAL A 213 -6.58 8.17 39.80
CA VAL A 213 -7.18 6.89 40.21
C VAL A 213 -8.13 6.35 39.15
N PHE A 214 -8.94 7.19 38.50
CA PHE A 214 -9.80 6.79 37.41
C PHE A 214 -9.00 6.29 36.21
N ARG A 215 -7.93 7.00 35.81
CA ARG A 215 -7.01 6.54 34.75
C ARG A 215 -6.33 5.22 35.10
N GLN A 216 -5.93 5.04 36.36
CA GLN A 216 -5.36 3.79 36.85
C GLN A 216 -6.36 2.63 36.71
N LEU A 217 -7.63 2.88 37.09
CA LEU A 217 -8.69 1.88 36.96
C LEU A 217 -8.91 1.47 35.50
N GLU A 218 -9.00 2.44 34.59
CA GLU A 218 -9.14 2.16 33.13
C GLU A 218 -7.98 1.31 32.62
N ARG A 219 -6.75 1.67 32.98
CA ARG A 219 -5.55 0.93 32.58
C ARG A 219 -5.56 -0.51 33.12
N LEU A 220 -5.88 -0.70 34.39
CA LEU A 220 -5.96 -2.04 35.02
C LEU A 220 -7.06 -2.89 34.37
N LYS A 221 -8.20 -2.31 33.99
CA LYS A 221 -9.26 -3.00 33.26
C LYS A 221 -8.82 -3.43 31.87
N LEU A 222 -8.17 -2.56 31.11
CA LEU A 222 -7.63 -2.88 29.80
C LEU A 222 -6.57 -4.00 29.88
N ASN A 223 -5.65 -3.92 30.82
CA ASN A 223 -4.64 -4.96 31.03
C ASN A 223 -5.25 -6.31 31.45
N ALA A 224 -6.26 -6.30 32.29
CA ALA A 224 -6.98 -7.50 32.70
C ALA A 224 -7.74 -8.14 31.53
N GLU A 225 -8.35 -7.35 30.67
CA GLU A 225 -9.02 -7.82 29.45
C GLU A 225 -8.02 -8.40 28.44
N GLU A 226 -6.87 -7.74 28.21
CA GLU A 226 -5.81 -8.28 27.36
C GLU A 226 -5.26 -9.60 27.92
N ALA A 227 -5.02 -9.67 29.23
CA ALA A 227 -4.57 -10.90 29.89
C ALA A 227 -5.59 -12.04 29.74
N ALA A 228 -6.89 -11.72 29.85
CA ALA A 228 -7.96 -12.68 29.63
C ALA A 228 -8.01 -13.18 28.17
N ARG A 229 -7.84 -12.29 27.19
CA ARG A 229 -7.75 -12.65 25.77
C ARG A 229 -6.54 -13.55 25.48
N LYS A 230 -5.34 -13.17 25.97
CA LYS A 230 -4.13 -13.99 25.84
C LYS A 230 -4.30 -15.37 26.48
N ARG A 231 -4.99 -15.46 27.62
CA ARG A 231 -5.35 -16.75 28.26
C ARG A 231 -6.30 -17.58 27.39
N ALA A 232 -7.31 -16.97 26.79
CA ALA A 232 -8.26 -17.67 25.91
C ALA A 232 -7.59 -18.23 24.66
N VAL A 233 -6.68 -17.47 24.03
CA VAL A 233 -5.89 -17.90 22.88
C VAL A 233 -4.95 -19.07 23.26
N LEU A 234 -4.25 -18.98 24.39
CA LEU A 234 -3.38 -20.04 24.90
C LEU A 234 -4.13 -21.32 25.28
N LEU A 235 -5.38 -21.20 25.77
CA LEU A 235 -6.22 -22.35 26.06
C LEU A 235 -6.75 -23.01 24.78
N LYS A 236 -7.06 -22.23 23.75
CA LYS A 236 -7.36 -22.77 22.41
C LYS A 236 -6.16 -23.49 21.81
N ALA A 237 -4.98 -22.85 21.79
CA ALA A 237 -3.75 -23.46 21.28
C ALA A 237 -3.33 -24.73 22.06
N LYS A 238 -3.61 -24.82 23.36
CA LYS A 238 -3.39 -26.06 24.13
C LYS A 238 -4.43 -27.15 23.87
N LYS A 239 -5.66 -26.79 23.49
CA LYS A 239 -6.66 -27.76 23.05
C LYS A 239 -6.30 -28.37 21.68
N ASP A 240 -5.81 -27.54 20.79
CA ASP A 240 -5.42 -27.95 19.44
C ASP A 240 -4.11 -28.80 19.47
N ARG A 241 -3.16 -28.48 20.36
CA ARG A 241 -1.94 -29.30 20.58
C ARG A 241 -2.19 -30.65 21.22
N LYS A 242 -3.24 -30.84 22.01
CA LYS A 242 -3.58 -32.15 22.61
C LYS A 242 -4.16 -33.16 21.60
N GLN A 243 -4.44 -32.77 20.39
CA GLN A 243 -4.89 -33.67 19.31
C GLN A 243 -3.78 -34.15 18.36
N ASN A 244 -2.54 -33.60 18.47
CA ASN A 244 -1.45 -33.89 17.53
C ASN A 244 -0.10 -34.18 18.21
N ASP A 245 -0.08 -34.73 19.42
CA ASP A 245 1.19 -35.13 20.04
C ASP A 245 1.43 -36.63 19.87
N GLU A 246 2.18 -36.97 18.82
CA GLU A 246 3.15 -38.08 18.82
C GLU A 246 4.40 -37.61 18.07
N GLU A 247 5.51 -37.50 18.84
CA GLU A 247 6.92 -37.51 18.46
C GLU A 247 7.47 -36.38 17.58
N ASP A 248 8.22 -35.43 18.17
CA ASP A 248 9.66 -35.33 17.88
C ASP A 248 10.35 -34.40 18.92
N ASP A 249 11.17 -35.03 19.77
CA ASP A 249 12.19 -34.35 20.56
C ASP A 249 13.39 -34.05 19.64
N SER A 250 13.50 -32.81 19.16
CA SER A 250 14.75 -32.30 18.60
C SER A 250 15.14 -31.01 19.30
N ASP A 251 16.25 -31.08 20.02
CA ASP A 251 16.93 -29.96 20.66
C ASP A 251 17.13 -28.76 19.72
N GLY A 252 16.20 -27.81 19.77
CA GLY A 252 16.42 -26.45 19.30
C GLY A 252 17.16 -25.69 20.40
N GLU A 253 18.46 -25.54 20.30
CA GLU A 253 19.22 -24.60 21.12
C GLU A 253 18.64 -23.20 20.90
N ASP A 254 17.95 -22.68 21.92
CA ASP A 254 17.47 -21.31 21.98
C ASP A 254 18.65 -20.33 21.83
N ILE A 255 18.71 -19.64 20.68
CA ILE A 255 19.65 -18.54 20.37
C ILE A 255 19.42 -17.33 21.32
N ASP A 256 18.34 -17.32 22.07
CA ASP A 256 17.87 -16.23 22.95
C ASP A 256 18.58 -16.14 24.33
N ASP A 257 19.68 -16.87 24.57
CA ASP A 257 20.35 -16.89 25.87
C ASP A 257 21.42 -15.80 26.04
N GLU A 258 21.49 -14.80 25.13
CA GLU A 258 22.39 -13.64 25.26
C GLU A 258 21.71 -12.51 26.04
N ASN A 259 21.87 -12.47 27.34
CA ASN A 259 21.35 -11.41 28.19
C ASN A 259 22.23 -10.15 28.14
N PHE A 260 21.85 -9.17 27.32
CA PHE A 260 22.45 -7.83 27.36
C PHE A 260 21.62 -6.86 28.18
N THR A 261 22.33 -5.98 28.89
CA THR A 261 21.72 -4.95 29.73
C THR A 261 22.35 -3.60 29.43
N LEU A 262 21.51 -2.63 29.05
CA LEU A 262 21.90 -1.24 28.91
C LEU A 262 21.60 -0.46 30.17
N TYR A 263 22.57 0.23 30.71
CA TYR A 263 22.38 1.15 31.83
C TYR A 263 22.25 2.57 31.30
N ILE A 264 21.16 3.20 31.67
CA ILE A 264 20.89 4.60 31.39
C ILE A 264 20.65 5.36 32.69
N GLU A 265 20.77 6.68 32.68
CA GLU A 265 20.54 7.51 33.85
C GLU A 265 19.70 8.73 33.50
N PHE A 266 18.64 8.96 34.28
CA PHE A 266 17.85 10.19 34.24
C PHE A 266 18.34 11.18 35.29
N PRO A 267 18.13 12.49 35.11
CA PRO A 267 18.40 13.50 36.13
C PRO A 267 17.71 13.13 37.45
N ARG A 268 18.31 13.57 38.55
CA ARG A 268 17.72 13.42 39.90
C ARG A 268 17.20 14.76 40.34
N PHE A 269 16.05 14.79 40.96
CA PHE A 269 15.40 15.94 41.55
C PHE A 269 15.28 15.75 43.05
N ASP A 270 15.26 16.83 43.83
CA ASP A 270 15.16 16.80 45.29
C ASP A 270 13.79 16.29 45.75
N HIS A 271 12.76 16.47 44.92
CA HIS A 271 11.43 15.98 45.16
C HIS A 271 10.93 15.09 44.02
N PRO A 272 10.05 14.11 44.27
CA PRO A 272 9.40 13.35 43.22
C PRO A 272 8.61 14.29 42.30
N VAL A 273 8.74 14.09 40.98
CA VAL A 273 7.98 14.84 39.98
C VAL A 273 6.81 13.95 39.54
N VAL A 274 5.59 14.45 39.70
CA VAL A 274 4.37 13.74 39.33
C VAL A 274 3.79 14.39 38.09
N TRP A 275 3.40 13.55 37.13
CA TRP A 275 2.81 14.03 35.90
C TRP A 275 1.45 14.70 36.16
N SER A 276 1.24 15.84 35.52
CA SER A 276 -0.02 16.54 35.47
C SER A 276 -0.32 17.03 34.08
N ASP A 277 -1.57 17.01 33.69
CA ASP A 277 -2.00 17.52 32.40
C ASP A 277 -1.95 19.05 32.37
N HIS A 278 -1.69 19.62 31.20
CA HIS A 278 -1.76 21.06 31.00
C HIS A 278 -3.24 21.48 30.95
N GLU A 279 -3.65 22.32 31.88
CA GLU A 279 -4.89 23.06 31.75
C GLU A 279 -4.59 24.30 30.89
N TYR A 280 -4.99 24.28 29.64
CA TYR A 280 -4.93 25.47 28.80
C TYR A 280 -6.13 26.34 29.13
N PRO A 281 -5.93 27.59 29.60
CA PRO A 281 -7.05 28.49 29.73
C PRO A 281 -7.67 28.72 28.35
N PRO A 282 -9.02 28.74 28.25
CA PRO A 282 -9.68 29.02 26.99
C PRO A 282 -9.19 30.39 26.47
N PRO A 283 -8.95 30.50 25.15
CA PRO A 283 -8.49 31.75 24.59
C PRO A 283 -9.48 32.88 24.96
N PRO A 284 -9.00 34.06 25.37
CA PRO A 284 -9.88 35.15 25.79
C PRO A 284 -10.78 35.53 24.60
N ILE A 285 -12.09 35.39 24.80
CA ILE A 285 -13.13 35.68 23.77
C ILE A 285 -13.12 37.15 23.33
N SER A 286 -12.35 38.00 24.01
CA SER A 286 -12.22 39.45 23.77
C SER A 286 -11.40 39.84 22.55
N SER A 287 -10.77 38.93 21.82
CA SER A 287 -9.96 39.25 20.62
C SER A 287 -10.72 39.20 19.29
N TYR A 288 -12.03 38.97 19.31
CA TYR A 288 -12.83 39.20 18.10
C TYR A 288 -13.31 40.68 18.13
N PRO A 289 -12.95 41.50 17.13
CA PRO A 289 -13.47 42.87 17.05
C PRO A 289 -14.97 42.78 16.76
N GLN A 290 -15.78 42.91 17.83
CA GLN A 290 -17.17 43.24 17.72
C GLN A 290 -17.19 44.72 17.30
N ASN A 291 -17.38 45.00 16.06
CA ASN A 291 -17.88 46.23 15.45
C ASN A 291 -17.14 46.58 14.15
N MET A 292 -17.58 46.01 13.09
CA MET A 292 -17.59 46.71 11.79
C MET A 292 -18.99 46.55 11.17
N PRO A 293 -19.73 47.65 10.99
CA PRO A 293 -21.02 47.62 10.34
C PRO A 293 -20.86 47.51 8.84
N GLY A 294 -21.50 46.54 8.24
CA GLY A 294 -21.87 46.55 6.84
C GLY A 294 -20.93 45.89 5.84
N ASN A 295 -20.93 44.57 5.75
CA ASN A 295 -20.98 43.89 4.47
C ASN A 295 -21.24 42.39 4.65
N PRO A 296 -22.33 41.81 4.19
CA PRO A 296 -22.61 40.37 4.39
C PRO A 296 -21.82 39.44 3.48
N SER A 297 -20.95 39.94 2.62
CA SER A 297 -20.13 39.11 1.70
C SER A 297 -18.69 38.81 2.16
N SER A 298 -18.31 39.23 3.39
CA SER A 298 -16.96 38.93 3.92
C SER A 298 -16.91 37.80 4.95
N ALA A 299 -17.96 37.06 5.11
CA ALA A 299 -18.12 36.08 6.19
C ALA A 299 -17.43 34.71 6.00
N LEU A 300 -16.52 34.54 5.09
CA LEU A 300 -15.72 33.31 4.99
C LEU A 300 -14.37 33.58 4.30
N LYS A 301 -13.55 34.45 4.92
CA LYS A 301 -12.12 34.36 4.62
C LYS A 301 -11.57 33.16 5.42
N PRO A 302 -10.97 32.15 4.76
CA PRO A 302 -10.23 31.13 5.49
C PRO A 302 -9.18 31.82 6.34
N LEU A 303 -9.03 31.37 7.59
CA LEU A 303 -7.97 31.82 8.49
C LEU A 303 -6.64 31.75 7.75
N PRO A 304 -5.78 32.77 7.83
CA PRO A 304 -4.51 32.77 7.13
C PRO A 304 -3.72 31.54 7.54
N GLU A 305 -3.25 30.79 6.55
CA GLU A 305 -2.37 29.63 6.76
C GLU A 305 -1.13 30.10 7.53
N VAL A 306 -0.99 29.66 8.76
CA VAL A 306 0.19 29.96 9.57
C VAL A 306 1.31 29.06 9.09
N ARG A 307 2.25 29.61 8.33
CA ARG A 307 3.45 28.91 7.89
C ARG A 307 4.50 28.95 8.99
N PHE A 308 5.00 27.77 9.38
CA PHE A 308 6.14 27.64 10.28
C PHE A 308 7.43 27.36 9.50
N GLY A 309 8.49 28.07 9.81
CA GLY A 309 9.85 27.81 9.34
C GLY A 309 10.83 28.72 10.07
N PRO A 310 12.09 28.31 10.28
CA PRO A 310 13.11 29.17 10.82
C PRO A 310 13.34 30.37 9.87
N GLY A 311 13.16 31.59 10.34
CA GLY A 311 13.39 32.83 9.59
C GLY A 311 12.15 33.59 9.13
N ILE A 312 10.93 33.23 9.53
CA ILE A 312 9.74 34.04 9.32
C ILE A 312 9.45 34.83 10.61
N GLU A 313 10.15 35.94 10.75
CA GLU A 313 9.74 36.98 11.69
C GLU A 313 8.53 37.70 11.07
N GLY A 314 7.37 37.59 11.72
CA GLY A 314 6.22 38.40 11.36
C GLY A 314 6.51 39.86 11.53
N ALA A 315 6.11 40.69 10.58
CA ALA A 315 6.38 42.14 10.54
C ALA A 315 5.81 42.92 11.73
N ASP A 316 5.08 42.31 12.64
CA ASP A 316 4.36 42.95 13.74
C ASP A 316 4.68 42.39 15.14
N GLY A 317 5.79 41.70 15.34
CA GLY A 317 6.37 41.44 16.69
C GLY A 317 5.50 40.62 17.68
N GLU A 318 4.30 40.20 17.30
CA GLU A 318 3.47 39.30 18.12
C GLU A 318 3.67 37.88 17.64
N GLY A 319 4.47 37.10 18.37
CA GLY A 319 4.68 35.70 18.11
C GLY A 319 3.36 34.92 18.24
N VAL A 320 2.76 34.51 17.11
CA VAL A 320 1.61 33.59 17.12
C VAL A 320 2.12 32.21 17.46
N ILE A 321 1.86 31.76 18.69
CA ILE A 321 2.14 30.37 19.10
C ILE A 321 0.97 29.50 18.63
N ARG A 322 1.25 28.56 17.76
CA ARG A 322 0.26 27.55 17.37
C ARG A 322 0.12 26.52 18.51
N ILE A 323 -1.01 26.57 19.19
CA ILE A 323 -1.37 25.52 20.14
C ILE A 323 -1.87 24.34 19.30
N TYR A 324 -1.27 23.16 19.52
CA TYR A 324 -1.77 21.93 18.91
C TYR A 324 -3.15 21.62 19.50
N ASP A 325 -4.16 21.69 18.65
CA ASP A 325 -5.51 21.25 19.00
C ASP A 325 -5.65 19.79 18.56
N PRO A 326 -5.75 18.83 19.50
CA PRO A 326 -5.94 17.41 19.15
C PRO A 326 -7.27 17.14 18.43
N GLU A 327 -8.20 18.12 18.44
CA GLU A 327 -9.47 18.01 17.74
C GLU A 327 -9.37 18.51 16.28
N VAL A 328 -8.30 19.22 15.91
CA VAL A 328 -8.05 19.63 14.51
C VAL A 328 -7.81 18.38 13.66
N GLY A 329 -8.75 18.09 12.78
CA GLY A 329 -8.75 16.88 11.95
C GLY A 329 -9.72 15.78 12.43
N GLN A 330 -10.32 15.94 13.59
CA GLN A 330 -11.47 15.12 13.96
C GLN A 330 -12.72 15.68 13.29
N THR A 331 -13.30 14.93 12.38
CA THR A 331 -14.54 15.30 11.68
C THR A 331 -15.79 15.15 12.55
N GLY A 332 -15.65 14.73 13.81
CA GLY A 332 -16.76 14.47 14.74
C GLY A 332 -16.55 15.12 16.11
N ASN A 333 -17.66 15.42 16.79
CA ASN A 333 -17.64 15.89 18.16
C ASN A 333 -17.37 14.69 19.11
N PRO A 334 -16.27 14.69 19.93
CA PRO A 334 -15.98 13.57 20.83
C PRO A 334 -17.09 13.26 21.85
N CYS A 335 -17.84 14.27 22.29
CA CYS A 335 -19.00 14.08 23.17
C CYS A 335 -20.15 13.37 22.48
N GLU A 336 -20.41 13.73 21.22
CA GLU A 336 -21.41 13.06 20.39
C GLU A 336 -21.03 11.62 20.10
N ASP A 337 -19.78 11.36 19.77
CA ASP A 337 -19.27 10.01 19.55
C ASP A 337 -19.37 9.14 20.81
N LYS A 338 -19.11 9.71 21.98
CA LYS A 338 -19.31 9.02 23.25
C LYS A 338 -20.79 8.74 23.54
N HIS A 339 -21.65 9.73 23.27
CA HIS A 339 -23.11 9.56 23.43
C HIS A 339 -23.65 8.48 22.48
N ARG A 340 -23.22 8.47 21.23
CA ARG A 340 -23.58 7.45 20.22
C ARG A 340 -23.11 6.05 20.64
N ARG A 341 -21.87 5.93 21.14
CA ARG A 341 -21.35 4.65 21.68
C ARG A 341 -22.20 4.14 22.84
N LEU A 342 -22.61 5.01 23.75
CA LEU A 342 -23.49 4.64 24.85
C LEU A 342 -24.86 4.15 24.36
N ILE A 343 -25.46 4.85 23.39
CA ILE A 343 -26.73 4.44 22.80
C ILE A 343 -26.58 3.09 22.09
N ARG A 344 -25.51 2.87 21.36
CA ARG A 344 -25.23 1.59 20.68
C ARG A 344 -25.03 0.45 21.68
N SER A 345 -24.28 0.67 22.76
CA SER A 345 -24.00 -0.35 23.78
C SER A 345 -25.27 -0.79 24.54
N HIS A 346 -26.20 0.12 24.76
CA HIS A 346 -27.50 -0.21 25.39
C HIS A 346 -28.44 -1.02 24.48
N ARG A 347 -28.20 -1.04 23.16
CA ARG A 347 -29.01 -1.78 22.18
C ARG A 347 -28.45 -3.14 21.78
N THR A 348 -27.45 -3.65 22.47
CA THR A 348 -26.85 -4.97 22.22
C THR A 348 -27.72 -6.13 22.68
N GLY A 349 -28.99 -6.17 22.29
CA GLY A 349 -29.91 -7.17 22.77
C GLY A 349 -30.61 -7.97 21.66
N ILE A 350 -31.29 -9.01 22.09
CA ILE A 350 -32.15 -9.91 21.30
C ILE A 350 -33.16 -9.13 20.44
N MET A 351 -33.53 -7.91 20.85
CA MET A 351 -34.49 -7.06 20.17
C MET A 351 -34.06 -6.55 18.79
N ASP A 352 -32.74 -6.43 18.51
CA ASP A 352 -32.26 -5.94 17.21
C ASP A 352 -32.37 -6.99 16.10
N ARG A 353 -32.43 -8.27 16.45
CA ARG A 353 -32.45 -9.38 15.47
C ARG A 353 -33.71 -9.40 14.60
N ASP A 354 -34.84 -9.00 15.18
CA ASP A 354 -36.14 -9.00 14.50
C ASP A 354 -36.57 -7.63 13.96
N LEU A 355 -35.67 -6.62 14.11
CA LEU A 355 -35.97 -5.26 13.71
C LEU A 355 -36.08 -5.13 12.18
N LYS A 356 -37.22 -4.63 11.71
CA LYS A 356 -37.47 -4.36 10.29
C LYS A 356 -37.57 -2.87 10.04
N PRO A 357 -36.93 -2.33 8.98
CA PRO A 357 -37.07 -0.93 8.63
C PRO A 357 -38.49 -0.62 8.11
N ASN A 358 -39.00 0.58 8.48
CA ASN A 358 -40.18 1.12 7.82
C ASN A 358 -39.86 1.55 6.37
N PRO A 359 -40.86 1.86 5.52
CA PRO A 359 -40.61 2.20 4.11
C PRO A 359 -39.57 3.34 3.93
N LYS A 360 -39.66 4.41 4.72
CA LYS A 360 -38.77 5.56 4.64
C LYS A 360 -37.32 5.14 5.00
N ILE A 361 -37.15 4.46 6.12
CA ILE A 361 -35.82 3.97 6.55
C ILE A 361 -35.24 2.98 5.53
N ARG A 362 -36.06 2.16 4.90
CA ARG A 362 -35.62 1.25 3.86
C ARG A 362 -35.09 2.01 2.64
N ASP A 363 -35.76 3.09 2.26
CA ASP A 363 -35.32 3.94 1.15
C ASP A 363 -33.99 4.64 1.51
N ASP A 364 -33.84 5.17 2.73
CA ASP A 364 -32.58 5.73 3.23
C ASP A 364 -31.45 4.68 3.22
N LEU A 365 -31.71 3.45 3.67
CA LEU A 365 -30.75 2.35 3.62
C LEU A 365 -30.36 1.98 2.17
N ASN A 366 -31.31 1.97 1.24
CA ASN A 366 -31.03 1.70 -0.18
C ASN A 366 -30.12 2.78 -0.78
N VAL A 367 -30.32 4.05 -0.41
CA VAL A 367 -29.43 5.15 -0.81
C VAL A 367 -28.01 4.90 -0.29
N ILE A 368 -27.86 4.58 1.00
CA ILE A 368 -26.53 4.30 1.60
C ILE A 368 -25.86 3.09 0.93
N ILE A 369 -26.61 2.02 0.65
CA ILE A 369 -26.08 0.83 -0.03
C ILE A 369 -25.61 1.15 -1.45
N SER A 370 -26.26 2.10 -2.12
CA SER A 370 -25.87 2.52 -3.46
C SER A 370 -24.59 3.38 -3.52
N TYR A 371 -24.10 3.87 -2.40
CA TYR A 371 -22.87 4.67 -2.35
C TYR A 371 -21.68 3.89 -2.89
N GLU A 372 -20.85 4.59 -3.61
CA GLU A 372 -19.58 4.08 -4.13
C GLU A 372 -18.56 3.75 -3.02
N PRO A 373 -17.53 2.95 -3.30
CA PRO A 373 -16.53 2.54 -2.33
C PRO A 373 -15.79 3.70 -1.66
N THR A 374 -15.57 4.81 -2.37
CA THR A 374 -14.82 5.97 -1.89
C THR A 374 -15.64 6.94 -1.05
N GLN A 375 -16.95 6.74 -0.96
CA GLN A 375 -17.82 7.62 -0.18
C GLN A 375 -17.79 7.20 1.29
N ASP A 376 -17.45 8.18 2.15
CA ASP A 376 -17.53 8.02 3.59
C ASP A 376 -18.98 8.12 4.07
N LEU A 377 -19.30 7.32 5.08
CA LEU A 377 -20.59 7.37 5.74
C LEU A 377 -20.56 8.43 6.84
N THR A 378 -21.63 9.24 6.92
CA THR A 378 -21.84 10.12 8.06
C THR A 378 -22.09 9.30 9.34
N ALA A 379 -22.01 9.94 10.49
CA ALA A 379 -22.20 9.27 11.76
C ALA A 379 -23.64 8.72 11.90
N GLU A 380 -24.64 9.47 11.38
CA GLU A 380 -26.04 9.03 11.36
C GLU A 380 -26.24 7.81 10.47
N GLU A 381 -25.60 7.80 9.30
CA GLU A 381 -25.69 6.68 8.37
C GLU A 381 -25.02 5.42 8.95
N LYS A 382 -23.87 5.57 9.62
CA LYS A 382 -23.22 4.48 10.36
C LYS A 382 -24.14 3.91 11.44
N ASP A 383 -24.81 4.77 12.20
CA ASP A 383 -25.76 4.35 13.24
C ASP A 383 -26.97 3.64 12.64
N LEU A 384 -27.47 4.12 11.49
CA LEU A 384 -28.59 3.52 10.79
C LEU A 384 -28.24 2.11 10.26
N VAL A 385 -27.09 1.97 9.61
CA VAL A 385 -26.59 0.68 9.12
C VAL A 385 -26.36 -0.29 10.27
N TRP A 386 -25.71 0.16 11.35
CA TRP A 386 -25.48 -0.66 12.55
C TRP A 386 -26.78 -1.14 13.18
N ARG A 387 -27.78 -0.27 13.30
CA ARG A 387 -29.11 -0.59 13.86
C ARG A 387 -29.80 -1.70 13.10
N PHE A 388 -29.72 -1.72 11.77
CA PHE A 388 -30.40 -2.69 10.91
C PHE A 388 -29.46 -3.81 10.41
N ARG A 389 -28.30 -4.02 11.07
CA ARG A 389 -27.28 -4.98 10.63
C ARG A 389 -27.80 -6.39 10.37
N TYR A 390 -28.73 -6.90 11.19
CA TYR A 390 -29.33 -8.22 10.98
C TYR A 390 -30.30 -8.28 9.79
N TYR A 391 -31.02 -7.22 9.54
CA TYR A 391 -31.87 -7.10 8.34
C TYR A 391 -31.02 -7.04 7.06
N LEU A 392 -29.94 -6.31 7.10
CA LEU A 392 -29.03 -6.10 5.96
C LEU A 392 -28.22 -7.33 5.58
N THR A 393 -28.13 -8.35 6.42
CA THR A 393 -27.42 -9.61 6.05
C THR A 393 -27.94 -10.27 4.77
N ARG A 394 -29.15 -9.94 4.35
CA ARG A 394 -29.78 -10.46 3.12
C ARG A 394 -29.35 -9.74 1.85
N GLU A 395 -28.71 -8.57 2.02
CA GLU A 395 -28.28 -7.71 0.90
C GLU A 395 -26.74 -7.73 0.80
N LYS A 396 -26.25 -8.35 -0.28
CA LYS A 396 -24.80 -8.54 -0.47
C LYS A 396 -24.01 -7.23 -0.48
N ARG A 397 -24.53 -6.18 -1.17
CA ARG A 397 -23.87 -4.87 -1.31
C ARG A 397 -23.82 -4.07 0.00
N ALA A 398 -24.59 -4.46 1.01
CA ALA A 398 -24.61 -3.78 2.29
C ALA A 398 -23.42 -4.16 3.18
N LEU A 399 -22.69 -5.23 2.90
CA LEU A 399 -21.62 -5.71 3.77
C LEU A 399 -20.49 -4.69 3.94
N THR A 400 -20.00 -4.09 2.86
CA THR A 400 -18.91 -3.10 2.93
C THR A 400 -19.34 -1.87 3.72
N LYS A 401 -20.58 -1.42 3.57
CA LYS A 401 -21.16 -0.32 4.36
C LYS A 401 -21.33 -0.68 5.82
N PHE A 402 -21.74 -1.92 6.11
CA PHE A 402 -21.79 -2.44 7.47
C PHE A 402 -20.40 -2.44 8.12
N VAL A 403 -19.37 -2.97 7.46
CA VAL A 403 -18.01 -3.00 7.99
C VAL A 403 -17.46 -1.59 8.24
N LYS A 404 -17.78 -0.61 7.37
CA LYS A 404 -17.45 0.82 7.56
C LYS A 404 -18.21 1.45 8.75
N SER A 405 -19.38 0.91 9.14
CA SER A 405 -20.18 1.42 10.24
C SER A 405 -19.75 0.93 11.61
N VAL A 406 -18.93 -0.12 11.69
CA VAL A 406 -18.48 -0.76 12.93
C VAL A 406 -17.41 0.09 13.60
N ASN A 407 -17.55 0.30 14.89
CA ASN A 407 -16.47 0.84 15.71
C ASN A 407 -15.52 -0.30 16.14
N TRP A 408 -14.48 -0.54 15.35
CA TRP A 408 -13.51 -1.61 15.58
C TRP A 408 -12.67 -1.43 16.86
N ARG A 409 -12.69 -0.24 17.47
CA ARG A 409 -12.07 0.00 18.79
C ARG A 409 -12.95 -0.48 19.94
N ASP A 410 -14.25 -0.65 19.71
CA ASP A 410 -15.17 -1.24 20.68
C ASP A 410 -15.18 -2.76 20.54
N VAL A 411 -14.78 -3.45 21.60
CA VAL A 411 -14.65 -4.92 21.62
C VAL A 411 -15.98 -5.62 21.39
N GLY A 412 -17.07 -5.05 21.94
CA GLY A 412 -18.42 -5.62 21.84
C GLY A 412 -18.96 -5.50 20.40
N GLU A 413 -18.79 -4.33 19.77
CA GLU A 413 -19.19 -4.13 18.38
C GLU A 413 -18.35 -5.00 17.43
N ALA A 414 -17.02 -5.02 17.61
CA ALA A 414 -16.12 -5.82 16.80
C ALA A 414 -16.45 -7.32 16.89
N HIS A 415 -16.71 -7.83 18.10
CA HIS A 415 -17.10 -9.23 18.28
C HIS A 415 -18.41 -9.56 17.58
N GLN A 416 -19.44 -8.72 17.73
CA GLN A 416 -20.72 -8.91 17.04
C GLN A 416 -20.58 -8.83 15.53
N ALA A 417 -19.76 -7.89 15.03
CA ALA A 417 -19.50 -7.77 13.60
C ALA A 417 -18.89 -9.06 13.03
N VAL A 418 -17.86 -9.60 13.69
CA VAL A 418 -17.22 -10.87 13.30
C VAL A 418 -18.19 -12.05 13.34
N GLU A 419 -19.11 -12.10 14.32
CA GLU A 419 -20.14 -13.15 14.40
C GLU A 419 -21.18 -13.05 13.26
N ILE A 420 -21.43 -11.87 12.73
CA ILE A 420 -22.42 -11.63 11.67
C ILE A 420 -21.83 -11.93 10.30
N LEU A 421 -20.53 -11.70 10.08
CA LEU A 421 -19.88 -11.92 8.78
C LEU A 421 -20.23 -13.26 8.10
N PRO A 422 -20.11 -14.43 8.76
CA PRO A 422 -20.42 -15.71 8.13
C PRO A 422 -21.92 -15.94 7.86
N LYS A 423 -22.79 -15.09 8.42
CA LYS A 423 -24.24 -15.15 8.21
C LYS A 423 -24.71 -14.26 7.05
N TRP A 424 -23.80 -13.45 6.52
CA TRP A 424 -24.10 -12.54 5.42
C TRP A 424 -24.28 -13.30 4.12
N THR A 425 -25.18 -12.79 3.27
CA THR A 425 -25.29 -13.27 1.88
C THR A 425 -23.95 -13.08 1.16
N GLU A 426 -23.56 -14.07 0.39
CA GLU A 426 -22.29 -14.07 -0.32
C GLU A 426 -22.10 -12.82 -1.18
N ILE A 427 -21.03 -12.09 -0.94
CA ILE A 427 -20.70 -10.85 -1.64
C ILE A 427 -20.05 -11.11 -3.01
N ASP A 428 -20.04 -10.11 -3.85
CA ASP A 428 -19.35 -10.15 -5.14
C ASP A 428 -17.83 -9.94 -4.97
N VAL A 429 -17.06 -10.17 -6.02
CA VAL A 429 -15.59 -10.03 -5.99
C VAL A 429 -15.16 -8.59 -5.78
N ASP A 430 -15.90 -7.63 -6.35
CA ASP A 430 -15.64 -6.20 -6.17
C ASP A 430 -15.75 -5.75 -4.70
N ASP A 431 -16.75 -6.23 -3.97
CA ASP A 431 -16.88 -5.99 -2.53
C ASP A 431 -15.75 -6.67 -1.73
N ALA A 432 -15.34 -7.88 -2.14
CA ALA A 432 -14.21 -8.56 -1.51
C ALA A 432 -12.89 -7.80 -1.70
N LEU A 433 -12.67 -7.21 -2.87
CA LEU A 433 -11.50 -6.37 -3.14
C LEU A 433 -11.55 -5.07 -2.32
N GLU A 434 -12.73 -4.45 -2.14
CA GLU A 434 -12.89 -3.29 -1.25
C GLU A 434 -12.44 -3.62 0.18
N LEU A 435 -12.83 -4.78 0.71
CA LEU A 435 -12.48 -5.21 2.06
C LEU A 435 -10.98 -5.53 2.26
N LEU A 436 -10.22 -5.67 1.19
CA LEU A 436 -8.75 -5.80 1.23
C LEU A 436 -8.02 -4.46 1.15
N GLY A 437 -8.75 -3.35 1.02
CA GLY A 437 -8.19 -2.01 0.92
C GLY A 437 -7.60 -1.47 2.22
N PRO A 438 -6.95 -0.30 2.15
CA PRO A 438 -6.23 0.32 3.27
C PRO A 438 -7.14 0.74 4.44
N THR A 439 -8.43 0.87 4.22
CA THR A 439 -9.40 1.30 5.25
C THR A 439 -9.86 0.18 6.19
N PHE A 440 -9.49 -1.07 5.92
CA PHE A 440 -9.96 -2.23 6.66
C PHE A 440 -8.80 -2.98 7.32
N ASP A 441 -8.55 -2.67 8.59
CA ASP A 441 -7.42 -3.21 9.36
C ASP A 441 -7.76 -4.49 10.14
N ASN A 442 -9.04 -4.92 10.13
CA ASN A 442 -9.45 -6.08 10.91
C ASN A 442 -9.14 -7.41 10.20
N ALA A 443 -8.35 -8.26 10.84
CA ALA A 443 -7.92 -9.54 10.29
C ALA A 443 -9.09 -10.49 9.92
N ALA A 444 -10.19 -10.49 10.70
CA ALA A 444 -11.34 -11.35 10.41
C ALA A 444 -12.10 -10.89 9.15
N VAL A 445 -12.19 -9.56 8.93
CA VAL A 445 -12.79 -8.98 7.72
C VAL A 445 -11.95 -9.35 6.50
N ARG A 446 -10.64 -9.20 6.58
CA ARG A 446 -9.71 -9.54 5.48
C ARG A 446 -9.75 -11.04 5.18
N SER A 447 -9.75 -11.89 6.21
CA SER A 447 -9.90 -13.34 6.02
C SER A 447 -11.21 -13.71 5.35
N TYR A 448 -12.32 -13.05 5.71
CA TYR A 448 -13.61 -13.25 5.05
C TYR A 448 -13.54 -12.87 3.55
N ALA A 449 -12.91 -11.74 3.22
CA ALA A 449 -12.70 -11.33 1.84
C ALA A 449 -11.86 -12.35 1.04
N VAL A 450 -10.78 -12.87 1.65
CA VAL A 450 -9.94 -13.91 1.04
C VAL A 450 -10.74 -15.20 0.79
N GLU A 451 -11.59 -15.63 1.74
CA GLU A 451 -12.46 -16.82 1.54
C GLU A 451 -13.45 -16.61 0.37
N ARG A 452 -13.89 -15.38 0.14
CA ARG A 452 -14.70 -15.07 -1.06
C ARG A 452 -13.87 -15.18 -2.34
N LEU A 453 -12.66 -14.62 -2.36
CA LEU A 453 -11.75 -14.72 -3.52
C LEU A 453 -11.32 -16.17 -3.81
N ARG A 454 -11.29 -17.04 -2.81
CA ARG A 454 -10.97 -18.45 -2.97
C ARG A 454 -11.94 -19.20 -3.90
N LYS A 455 -13.15 -18.67 -4.09
CA LYS A 455 -14.18 -19.21 -4.99
C LYS A 455 -14.03 -18.75 -6.44
N ALA A 456 -13.24 -17.70 -6.70
CA ALA A 456 -12.95 -17.25 -8.05
C ALA A 456 -12.06 -18.26 -8.77
N ASP A 457 -12.22 -18.38 -10.09
CA ASP A 457 -11.31 -19.18 -10.90
C ASP A 457 -9.95 -18.50 -11.10
N ASP A 458 -8.97 -19.24 -11.62
CA ASP A 458 -7.60 -18.73 -11.77
C ASP A 458 -7.51 -17.64 -12.84
N ASP A 459 -8.34 -17.69 -13.89
CA ASP A 459 -8.36 -16.67 -14.94
C ASP A 459 -8.97 -15.37 -14.43
N GLU A 460 -9.96 -15.44 -13.55
CA GLU A 460 -10.52 -14.28 -12.87
C GLU A 460 -9.52 -13.68 -11.87
N LEU A 461 -8.86 -14.50 -11.05
CA LEU A 461 -7.83 -14.06 -10.12
C LEU A 461 -6.66 -13.36 -10.83
N LEU A 462 -6.29 -13.83 -12.01
CA LEU A 462 -5.22 -13.24 -12.79
C LEU A 462 -5.51 -11.77 -13.16
N LEU A 463 -6.79 -11.41 -13.36
CA LEU A 463 -7.21 -10.04 -13.64
C LEU A 463 -6.96 -9.08 -12.47
N TYR A 464 -6.86 -9.60 -11.24
CA TYR A 464 -6.69 -8.80 -10.02
C TYR A 464 -5.35 -9.03 -9.32
N LEU A 465 -4.52 -9.96 -9.83
CA LEU A 465 -3.32 -10.43 -9.15
C LEU A 465 -2.35 -9.29 -8.80
N LEU A 466 -2.17 -8.32 -9.71
CA LEU A 466 -1.30 -7.16 -9.47
C LEU A 466 -1.75 -6.37 -8.23
N GLN A 467 -3.06 -6.10 -8.11
CA GLN A 467 -3.65 -5.39 -6.98
C GLN A 467 -3.64 -6.23 -5.71
N LEU A 468 -3.85 -7.53 -5.81
CA LEU A 468 -3.77 -8.45 -4.66
C LEU A 468 -2.36 -8.51 -4.08
N VAL A 469 -1.33 -8.45 -4.93
CA VAL A 469 0.07 -8.33 -4.47
C VAL A 469 0.27 -7.01 -3.72
N GLN A 470 -0.25 -5.89 -4.22
CA GLN A 470 -0.16 -4.62 -3.51
C GLN A 470 -0.94 -4.62 -2.18
N ALA A 471 -2.08 -5.32 -2.12
CA ALA A 471 -2.90 -5.45 -0.91
C ALA A 471 -2.18 -6.15 0.25
N LEU A 472 -1.11 -6.88 0.00
CA LEU A 472 -0.25 -7.47 1.04
C LEU A 472 0.34 -6.40 1.97
N LYS A 473 0.62 -5.20 1.46
CA LYS A 473 1.16 -4.07 2.26
C LYS A 473 0.24 -3.67 3.41
N TYR A 474 -1.07 -3.81 3.22
CA TYR A 474 -2.05 -3.40 4.22
C TYR A 474 -2.20 -4.40 5.38
N GLU A 475 -1.57 -5.58 5.29
CA GLU A 475 -1.53 -6.57 6.35
C GLU A 475 -0.41 -6.32 7.37
N ASP A 476 0.64 -5.58 6.99
CA ASP A 476 1.70 -5.13 7.91
C ASP A 476 1.17 -4.30 9.08
N ASN A 477 0.16 -3.48 8.85
CA ASN A 477 -0.47 -2.65 9.89
C ASN A 477 -1.17 -3.47 10.98
N ILE A 478 -1.53 -4.73 10.68
CA ILE A 478 -2.26 -5.62 11.58
C ILE A 478 -1.29 -6.40 12.47
N HIS A 479 -0.14 -6.77 11.95
CA HIS A 479 0.80 -7.68 12.61
C HIS A 479 2.06 -6.98 13.13
N GLY A 480 2.40 -5.79 12.63
CA GLY A 480 3.56 -4.98 13.07
C GLY A 480 4.94 -5.59 12.82
N ASP A 481 5.01 -6.79 12.25
CA ASP A 481 6.23 -7.51 11.90
C ASP A 481 6.05 -8.17 10.53
N ALA A 482 6.91 -7.84 9.57
CA ALA A 482 6.85 -8.36 8.21
C ALA A 482 6.96 -9.90 8.15
N GLU A 483 7.64 -10.53 9.13
CA GLU A 483 7.73 -11.99 9.22
C GLU A 483 6.38 -12.62 9.60
N ILE A 484 5.72 -12.07 10.60
CA ILE A 484 4.40 -12.52 11.04
C ILE A 484 3.38 -12.25 9.94
N ALA A 485 3.41 -11.07 9.31
CA ALA A 485 2.51 -10.74 8.23
C ALA A 485 2.64 -11.71 7.04
N ALA A 486 3.86 -12.11 6.68
CA ALA A 486 4.08 -13.05 5.59
C ALA A 486 3.68 -14.49 5.92
N HIS A 487 3.81 -14.91 7.19
CA HIS A 487 3.52 -16.28 7.61
C HIS A 487 2.04 -16.49 7.98
N ASP A 488 1.43 -15.53 8.68
CA ASP A 488 0.07 -15.64 9.22
C ASP A 488 -0.98 -14.92 8.36
N SER A 489 -0.55 -14.19 7.32
CA SER A 489 -1.45 -13.51 6.40
C SER A 489 -2.33 -14.50 5.64
N SER A 490 -3.64 -14.33 5.76
CA SER A 490 -4.59 -15.13 4.99
C SER A 490 -4.47 -14.90 3.49
N LEU A 491 -4.20 -13.64 3.06
CA LEU A 491 -4.02 -13.29 1.65
C LEU A 491 -2.73 -13.87 1.09
N ALA A 492 -1.59 -13.75 1.79
CA ALA A 492 -0.33 -14.32 1.35
C ALA A 492 -0.42 -15.84 1.20
N ASN A 493 -0.95 -16.53 2.22
CA ASN A 493 -1.14 -17.97 2.18
C ASN A 493 -2.07 -18.43 1.04
N PHE A 494 -3.13 -17.67 0.79
CA PHE A 494 -4.04 -17.93 -0.32
C PHE A 494 -3.34 -17.79 -1.68
N LEU A 495 -2.61 -16.67 -1.90
CA LEU A 495 -1.90 -16.43 -3.15
C LEU A 495 -0.82 -17.48 -3.40
N ILE A 496 -0.02 -17.82 -2.38
CA ILE A 496 1.02 -18.86 -2.47
C ILE A 496 0.41 -20.20 -2.84
N ALA A 497 -0.64 -20.63 -2.14
CA ALA A 497 -1.27 -21.92 -2.39
C ALA A 497 -1.88 -22.02 -3.80
N ARG A 498 -2.54 -20.97 -4.29
CA ARG A 498 -3.13 -20.93 -5.64
C ARG A 498 -2.04 -20.90 -6.72
N ALA A 499 -1.05 -20.03 -6.55
CA ALA A 499 0.06 -19.85 -7.49
C ALA A 499 0.96 -21.08 -7.57
N ALA A 500 1.18 -21.80 -6.47
CA ALA A 500 1.96 -23.04 -6.48
C ALA A 500 1.31 -24.15 -7.31
N ASN A 501 -0.01 -24.19 -7.41
CA ASN A 501 -0.78 -25.17 -8.17
C ASN A 501 -1.08 -24.77 -9.61
N ASN A 502 -0.85 -23.51 -10.00
CA ASN A 502 -1.06 -23.01 -11.36
C ASN A 502 0.19 -22.26 -11.83
N PHE A 503 0.91 -22.84 -12.80
CA PHE A 503 2.18 -22.26 -13.27
C PHE A 503 2.02 -20.85 -13.83
N LYS A 504 0.96 -20.55 -14.57
CA LYS A 504 0.69 -19.24 -15.15
C LYS A 504 0.51 -18.18 -14.07
N LEU A 505 -0.35 -18.47 -13.09
CA LEU A 505 -0.58 -17.60 -11.94
C LEU A 505 0.70 -17.44 -11.12
N GLY A 506 1.45 -18.53 -10.91
CA GLY A 506 2.72 -18.55 -10.19
C GLY A 506 3.81 -17.74 -10.88
N SER A 507 3.89 -17.80 -12.21
CA SER A 507 4.85 -17.00 -12.97
C SER A 507 4.59 -15.50 -12.82
N TYR A 508 3.33 -15.06 -12.94
CA TYR A 508 3.01 -13.64 -12.74
C TYR A 508 3.17 -13.21 -11.29
N LEU A 509 2.81 -14.07 -10.31
CA LEU A 509 3.05 -13.78 -8.89
C LEU A 509 4.54 -13.54 -8.62
N HIS A 510 5.40 -14.45 -9.10
CA HIS A 510 6.85 -14.35 -8.99
C HIS A 510 7.37 -13.01 -9.52
N TRP A 511 7.02 -12.66 -10.76
CA TRP A 511 7.52 -11.43 -11.37
C TRP A 511 6.99 -10.16 -10.68
N TYR A 512 5.73 -10.15 -10.24
CA TYR A 512 5.18 -9.00 -9.51
C TYR A 512 5.86 -8.82 -8.15
N LEU A 513 6.13 -9.90 -7.42
CA LEU A 513 6.88 -9.85 -6.16
C LEU A 513 8.33 -9.42 -6.39
N MET A 514 9.00 -9.93 -7.40
CA MET A 514 10.40 -9.58 -7.70
C MET A 514 10.59 -8.10 -8.00
N VAL A 515 9.67 -7.48 -8.75
CA VAL A 515 9.71 -6.04 -9.03
C VAL A 515 9.61 -5.22 -7.74
N GLU A 516 8.74 -5.62 -6.81
CA GLU A 516 8.58 -4.94 -5.52
C GLU A 516 9.77 -5.17 -4.57
N CYS A 517 10.42 -6.33 -4.66
CA CYS A 517 11.65 -6.62 -3.90
C CYS A 517 12.82 -5.75 -4.35
N ASP A 518 12.93 -5.50 -5.67
CA ASP A 518 14.04 -4.75 -6.26
C ASP A 518 13.84 -3.23 -6.26
N ASP A 519 12.63 -2.77 -5.92
CA ASP A 519 12.32 -1.35 -5.95
C ASP A 519 13.00 -0.59 -4.80
N THR A 520 13.99 0.23 -5.15
CA THR A 520 14.72 1.14 -4.24
C THR A 520 14.35 2.59 -4.46
N GLY A 521 13.27 2.85 -5.20
CA GLY A 521 12.81 4.20 -5.54
C GLY A 521 12.36 5.02 -4.33
N PRO A 522 12.29 6.34 -4.48
CA PRO A 522 11.81 7.23 -3.42
C PRO A 522 10.36 6.90 -3.08
N GLY A 523 10.06 6.75 -1.79
CA GLY A 523 8.75 6.37 -1.27
C GLY A 523 8.56 4.89 -0.97
N THR A 524 9.51 4.02 -1.36
CA THR A 524 9.45 2.60 -1.03
C THR A 524 9.96 2.35 0.39
N LEU A 525 9.10 1.80 1.26
CA LEU A 525 9.49 1.43 2.62
C LEU A 525 10.30 0.13 2.63
N SER A 526 11.37 0.10 3.42
CA SER A 526 12.19 -1.11 3.58
C SER A 526 11.41 -2.28 4.19
N SER A 527 10.38 -2.00 5.01
CA SER A 527 9.45 -2.99 5.54
C SER A 527 8.66 -3.70 4.44
N HIS A 528 8.12 -2.94 3.47
CA HIS A 528 7.37 -3.52 2.34
C HIS A 528 8.26 -4.40 1.46
N ARG A 529 9.49 -3.97 1.16
CA ARG A 529 10.45 -4.82 0.42
C ARG A 529 10.72 -6.14 1.15
N ARG A 530 10.91 -6.10 2.46
CA ARG A 530 11.10 -7.31 3.28
C ARG A 530 9.87 -8.21 3.27
N LEU A 531 8.68 -7.63 3.34
CA LEU A 531 7.43 -8.38 3.24
C LEU A 531 7.35 -9.13 1.91
N PHE A 532 7.53 -8.43 0.79
CA PHE A 532 7.50 -9.07 -0.53
C PHE A 532 8.57 -10.15 -0.70
N ALA A 533 9.80 -9.89 -0.23
CA ALA A 533 10.88 -10.87 -0.27
C ALA A 533 10.56 -12.14 0.55
N ARG A 534 9.85 -11.99 1.67
CA ARG A 534 9.41 -13.14 2.47
C ARG A 534 8.28 -13.92 1.81
N VAL A 535 7.30 -13.23 1.24
CA VAL A 535 6.23 -13.90 0.49
C VAL A 535 6.81 -14.66 -0.69
N GLU A 536 7.76 -14.08 -1.42
CA GLU A 536 8.50 -14.76 -2.49
C GLU A 536 9.28 -15.97 -1.98
N TYR A 537 9.96 -15.84 -0.87
CA TYR A 537 10.68 -16.95 -0.26
C TYR A 537 9.75 -18.13 0.10
N TYR A 538 8.60 -17.87 0.72
CA TYR A 538 7.63 -18.91 1.06
C TYR A 538 7.00 -19.50 -0.20
N PHE A 539 6.72 -18.69 -1.22
CA PHE A 539 6.23 -19.19 -2.50
C PHE A 539 7.24 -20.13 -3.17
N MET A 540 8.51 -19.76 -3.23
CA MET A 540 9.57 -20.59 -3.80
C MET A 540 9.82 -21.87 -2.99
N ALA A 541 9.67 -21.81 -1.65
CA ALA A 541 9.75 -22.99 -0.79
C ALA A 541 8.57 -23.95 -1.02
N GLU A 542 7.36 -23.41 -1.19
CA GLU A 542 6.17 -24.19 -1.49
C GLU A 542 6.26 -24.84 -2.87
N LEU A 543 6.80 -24.14 -3.87
CA LEU A 543 7.08 -24.71 -5.20
C LEU A 543 8.10 -25.84 -5.13
N GLU A 544 9.16 -25.69 -4.33
CA GLU A 544 10.14 -26.78 -4.14
C GLU A 544 9.49 -28.04 -3.57
N ARG A 545 8.52 -27.85 -2.66
CA ARG A 545 7.79 -28.93 -2.00
C ARG A 545 6.79 -29.63 -2.93
N ILE A 546 6.03 -28.87 -3.74
CA ILE A 546 4.90 -29.40 -4.53
C ILE A 546 5.32 -29.65 -5.99
N HIS A 547 5.96 -28.67 -6.63
CA HIS A 547 6.30 -28.67 -8.05
C HIS A 547 7.73 -28.14 -8.29
N PRO A 548 8.79 -28.89 -7.94
CA PRO A 548 10.18 -28.44 -8.07
C PRO A 548 10.56 -28.07 -9.52
N GLU A 549 9.89 -28.65 -10.52
CA GLU A 549 10.11 -28.29 -11.92
C GLU A 549 9.62 -26.86 -12.26
N HIS A 550 8.52 -26.43 -11.65
CA HIS A 550 8.03 -25.05 -11.81
C HIS A 550 9.04 -24.06 -11.25
N ARG A 551 9.62 -24.34 -10.09
CA ARG A 551 10.67 -23.53 -9.50
C ARG A 551 11.91 -23.41 -10.40
N LYS A 552 12.38 -24.54 -10.95
CA LYS A 552 13.50 -24.53 -11.92
C LYS A 552 13.17 -23.70 -13.16
N THR A 553 11.95 -23.77 -13.62
CA THR A 553 11.48 -22.99 -14.78
C THR A 553 11.49 -21.51 -14.50
N LEU A 554 11.04 -21.06 -13.30
CA LEU A 554 11.10 -19.64 -12.90
C LEU A 554 12.56 -19.14 -12.80
N LEU A 555 13.47 -19.94 -12.28
CA LEU A 555 14.90 -19.60 -12.22
C LEU A 555 15.48 -19.42 -13.64
N ARG A 556 15.14 -20.31 -14.58
CA ARG A 556 15.55 -20.17 -15.99
C ARG A 556 14.94 -18.95 -16.67
N GLN A 557 13.70 -18.58 -16.33
CA GLN A 557 13.11 -17.32 -16.77
C GLN A 557 13.93 -16.12 -16.26
N GLY A 558 14.38 -16.17 -15.02
CA GLY A 558 15.27 -15.15 -14.42
C GLY A 558 16.60 -15.04 -15.17
N GLU A 559 17.21 -16.16 -15.55
CA GLU A 559 18.44 -16.20 -16.35
C GLU A 559 18.23 -15.56 -17.73
N LEU A 560 17.13 -15.89 -18.42
CA LEU A 560 16.78 -15.28 -19.70
C LEU A 560 16.68 -13.75 -19.61
N ILE A 561 15.97 -13.25 -18.59
CA ILE A 561 15.81 -11.80 -18.36
C ILE A 561 17.14 -11.13 -18.00
N ALA A 562 17.98 -11.80 -17.22
CA ALA A 562 19.32 -11.29 -16.88
C ALA A 562 20.21 -11.15 -18.15
N VAL A 563 20.18 -12.11 -19.03
CA VAL A 563 20.90 -12.07 -20.32
C VAL A 563 20.38 -10.92 -21.20
N LEU A 564 19.06 -10.81 -21.38
CA LEU A 564 18.45 -9.73 -22.16
C LEU A 564 18.77 -8.35 -21.56
N SER A 565 18.74 -8.22 -20.25
CA SER A 565 19.08 -6.98 -19.54
C SER A 565 20.53 -6.57 -19.75
N LYS A 566 21.45 -7.54 -19.71
CA LYS A 566 22.87 -7.31 -19.99
C LYS A 566 23.08 -6.83 -21.43
N ILE A 567 22.52 -7.54 -22.41
CA ILE A 567 22.60 -7.17 -23.84
C ILE A 567 22.03 -5.76 -24.06
N SER A 568 20.87 -5.48 -23.46
CA SER A 568 20.22 -4.17 -23.61
C SER A 568 21.08 -3.03 -23.03
N LYS A 569 21.68 -3.23 -21.84
CA LYS A 569 22.61 -2.25 -21.25
C LYS A 569 23.82 -2.02 -22.15
N ASP A 570 24.46 -3.06 -22.64
CA ASP A 570 25.64 -2.97 -23.52
C ASP A 570 25.33 -2.22 -24.83
N ILE A 571 24.15 -2.44 -25.40
CA ILE A 571 23.71 -1.76 -26.61
C ILE A 571 23.34 -0.30 -26.35
N ARG A 572 22.59 -0.03 -25.26
CA ARG A 572 22.16 1.31 -24.90
C ARG A 572 23.33 2.25 -24.67
N PHE A 573 24.32 1.83 -23.89
CA PHE A 573 25.47 2.67 -23.56
C PHE A 573 26.56 2.71 -24.66
N SER A 574 26.41 1.92 -25.72
CA SER A 574 27.26 2.01 -26.88
C SER A 574 27.02 3.34 -27.63
N ARG A 575 28.11 4.05 -27.95
CA ARG A 575 28.08 5.31 -28.71
C ARG A 575 27.98 5.10 -30.24
N GLU A 576 27.82 3.85 -30.67
CA GLU A 576 27.76 3.46 -32.05
C GLU A 576 26.43 3.83 -32.71
N ASN A 577 26.44 3.90 -34.05
CA ASN A 577 25.23 4.17 -34.82
C ASN A 577 24.26 2.95 -34.75
N ARG A 578 22.99 3.16 -35.13
CA ARG A 578 21.93 2.17 -35.05
C ARG A 578 22.25 0.86 -35.76
N ASN A 579 22.83 0.94 -36.95
CA ASN A 579 23.14 -0.27 -37.78
C ASN A 579 24.17 -1.16 -37.08
N VAL A 580 25.23 -0.56 -36.51
CA VAL A 580 26.24 -1.28 -35.74
C VAL A 580 25.64 -1.87 -34.44
N LYS A 581 24.70 -1.16 -33.78
CA LYS A 581 23.94 -1.67 -32.65
C LYS A 581 23.11 -2.91 -33.01
N ILE A 582 22.48 -2.91 -34.17
CA ILE A 582 21.72 -4.06 -34.69
C ILE A 582 22.64 -5.25 -34.97
N ASP A 583 23.78 -5.03 -35.61
CA ASP A 583 24.75 -6.10 -35.87
C ASP A 583 25.32 -6.67 -34.56
N LYS A 584 25.55 -5.81 -33.59
CA LYS A 584 25.99 -6.18 -32.26
C LYS A 584 24.93 -7.01 -31.53
N LEU A 585 23.64 -6.62 -31.62
CA LEU A 585 22.53 -7.40 -31.09
C LEU A 585 22.49 -8.80 -31.70
N LYS A 586 22.54 -8.89 -33.05
CA LYS A 586 22.55 -10.16 -33.77
C LYS A 586 23.71 -11.06 -33.35
N LYS A 587 24.90 -10.46 -33.16
CA LYS A 587 26.07 -11.18 -32.66
C LYS A 587 25.89 -11.71 -31.25
N TYR A 588 25.33 -10.91 -30.32
CA TYR A 588 25.02 -11.36 -28.98
C TYR A 588 23.99 -12.49 -28.94
N LEU A 589 22.93 -12.40 -29.76
CA LEU A 589 21.92 -13.44 -29.88
C LEU A 589 22.46 -14.75 -30.45
N LYS A 590 23.50 -14.67 -31.31
CA LYS A 590 24.18 -15.86 -31.89
C LYS A 590 25.27 -16.43 -31.00
N ASP A 591 25.68 -15.72 -29.94
CA ASP A 591 26.75 -16.20 -29.04
C ASP A 591 26.28 -17.44 -28.26
N PRO A 592 26.97 -18.59 -28.40
CA PRO A 592 26.60 -19.79 -27.68
C PRO A 592 26.59 -19.63 -26.16
N LYS A 593 27.35 -18.66 -25.63
CA LYS A 593 27.38 -18.37 -24.18
C LYS A 593 26.06 -17.84 -23.64
N ASN A 594 25.20 -17.29 -24.49
CA ASN A 594 23.93 -16.70 -24.10
C ASN A 594 22.76 -17.68 -24.24
N ASP A 595 22.96 -18.84 -24.87
CA ASP A 595 21.98 -19.94 -25.03
C ASP A 595 20.62 -19.49 -25.61
N LEU A 596 20.62 -18.48 -26.51
CA LEU A 596 19.39 -17.86 -27.00
C LEU A 596 18.94 -18.45 -28.35
N ILE A 597 19.80 -19.12 -29.11
CA ILE A 597 19.44 -19.76 -30.38
C ILE A 597 18.68 -21.06 -30.15
N HIS A 598 19.10 -21.83 -29.17
CA HIS A 598 18.50 -23.09 -28.77
C HIS A 598 18.25 -23.11 -27.27
N ILE A 599 16.99 -22.95 -26.90
CA ILE A 599 16.55 -23.02 -25.49
C ILE A 599 15.98 -24.45 -25.29
N ASP A 600 16.78 -25.30 -24.64
CA ASP A 600 16.40 -26.69 -24.33
C ASP A 600 16.60 -26.99 -22.84
N PRO A 601 15.56 -27.52 -22.16
CA PRO A 601 14.19 -27.74 -22.62
C PRO A 601 13.45 -26.43 -22.91
N PRO A 602 12.34 -26.48 -23.72
CA PRO A 602 11.53 -25.31 -24.03
C PRO A 602 11.16 -24.51 -22.78
N LEU A 603 11.16 -23.20 -22.87
CA LEU A 603 10.93 -22.30 -21.74
C LEU A 603 9.64 -21.51 -21.94
N PRO A 604 8.71 -21.51 -20.97
CA PRO A 604 7.59 -20.58 -21.02
C PRO A 604 8.10 -19.14 -20.88
N LEU A 605 7.62 -18.26 -21.73
CA LEU A 605 8.08 -16.88 -21.76
C LEU A 605 7.56 -16.12 -20.52
N PRO A 606 8.38 -15.37 -19.76
CA PRO A 606 7.91 -14.60 -18.60
C PRO A 606 6.74 -13.68 -18.93
N LEU A 607 6.81 -13.01 -20.08
CA LEU A 607 5.78 -12.09 -20.58
C LEU A 607 4.44 -12.79 -20.84
N ASP A 608 4.48 -14.03 -21.32
CA ASP A 608 3.31 -14.84 -21.63
C ASP A 608 3.60 -16.33 -21.36
N PRO A 609 3.30 -16.84 -20.17
CA PRO A 609 3.59 -18.22 -19.78
C PRO A 609 2.90 -19.30 -20.62
N ASP A 610 1.87 -18.93 -21.39
CA ASP A 610 1.23 -19.84 -22.35
C ASP A 610 2.08 -20.08 -23.61
N VAL A 611 3.09 -19.24 -23.83
CA VAL A 611 3.98 -19.31 -25.00
C VAL A 611 5.29 -19.99 -24.64
N MET A 612 5.47 -21.21 -25.14
CA MET A 612 6.70 -21.98 -24.99
C MET A 612 7.70 -21.62 -26.08
N VAL A 613 8.90 -21.17 -25.71
CA VAL A 613 9.96 -20.79 -26.67
C VAL A 613 11.10 -21.80 -26.70
N THR A 614 11.64 -22.05 -27.89
CA THR A 614 12.75 -22.95 -28.15
C THR A 614 14.00 -22.25 -28.66
N GLY A 615 13.97 -20.94 -28.79
CA GLY A 615 15.10 -20.11 -29.25
C GLY A 615 14.62 -18.76 -29.78
N CYS A 616 15.50 -18.05 -30.47
CA CYS A 616 15.19 -16.80 -31.14
C CYS A 616 15.63 -16.81 -32.60
N PHE A 617 15.13 -15.81 -33.37
CA PHE A 617 15.53 -15.52 -34.74
C PHE A 617 16.44 -14.28 -34.76
N PRO A 618 17.76 -14.40 -34.69
CA PRO A 618 18.68 -13.25 -34.62
C PRO A 618 18.55 -12.30 -35.83
N GLU A 619 18.32 -12.85 -37.04
CA GLU A 619 18.22 -12.05 -38.25
C GLU A 619 16.99 -11.14 -38.30
N GLU A 620 15.95 -11.51 -37.59
CA GLU A 620 14.69 -10.73 -37.47
C GLU A 620 14.70 -9.76 -36.28
N SER A 621 15.78 -9.79 -35.48
CA SER A 621 15.92 -8.91 -34.33
C SER A 621 16.45 -7.54 -34.73
N ASN A 622 16.04 -6.50 -34.03
CA ASN A 622 16.28 -5.10 -34.36
C ASN A 622 16.48 -4.25 -33.09
N VAL A 623 16.93 -3.02 -33.28
CA VAL A 623 17.02 -2.00 -32.22
C VAL A 623 16.22 -0.78 -32.66
N PHE A 624 15.26 -0.33 -31.87
CA PHE A 624 14.46 0.83 -32.22
C PHE A 624 15.22 2.16 -32.05
N LYS A 625 14.90 3.14 -32.88
CA LYS A 625 15.45 4.50 -32.77
C LYS A 625 14.78 5.23 -31.59
N SER A 626 15.40 5.16 -30.41
CA SER A 626 14.99 5.87 -29.22
C SER A 626 16.21 6.10 -28.32
N SER A 627 16.13 7.05 -27.41
CA SER A 627 17.16 7.32 -26.40
C SER A 627 17.51 6.08 -25.56
N LEU A 628 16.53 5.19 -25.35
CA LEU A 628 16.69 3.94 -24.62
C LEU A 628 17.14 2.77 -25.47
N SER A 629 17.12 2.89 -26.81
CA SER A 629 17.49 1.85 -27.77
C SER A 629 16.82 0.48 -27.44
N PRO A 630 15.47 0.37 -27.39
CA PRO A 630 14.78 -0.86 -27.06
C PRO A 630 15.18 -2.00 -28.01
N LEU A 631 15.35 -3.19 -27.44
CA LEU A 631 15.63 -4.39 -28.22
C LEU A 631 14.33 -4.96 -28.78
N HIS A 632 14.26 -5.21 -30.07
CA HIS A 632 13.24 -6.04 -30.69
C HIS A 632 13.83 -7.43 -30.90
N VAL A 633 13.31 -8.43 -30.17
CA VAL A 633 13.76 -9.82 -30.25
C VAL A 633 12.59 -10.70 -30.66
N THR A 634 12.79 -11.51 -31.72
CA THR A 634 11.77 -12.44 -32.20
C THR A 634 12.10 -13.83 -31.67
N PHE A 635 11.26 -14.35 -30.77
CA PHE A 635 11.37 -15.72 -30.28
C PHE A 635 10.71 -16.72 -31.23
N LYS A 636 11.23 -17.95 -31.19
CA LYS A 636 10.69 -19.11 -31.88
C LYS A 636 9.89 -19.95 -30.87
N THR A 637 8.60 -20.15 -31.14
CA THR A 637 7.74 -21.01 -30.32
C THR A 637 7.94 -22.50 -30.67
N THR A 638 7.49 -23.38 -29.77
CA THR A 638 7.46 -24.85 -30.02
C THR A 638 6.68 -25.23 -31.27
N GLU A 639 5.69 -24.41 -31.64
CA GLU A 639 4.90 -24.59 -32.86
C GLU A 639 5.59 -24.01 -34.13
N GLY A 640 6.79 -23.44 -33.97
CA GLY A 640 7.53 -22.77 -35.05
C GLY A 640 7.02 -21.39 -35.40
N ARG A 641 6.03 -20.86 -34.67
CA ARG A 641 5.53 -19.49 -34.85
C ARG A 641 6.54 -18.47 -34.31
N LYS A 642 6.43 -17.24 -34.80
CA LYS A 642 7.21 -16.10 -34.33
C LYS A 642 6.48 -15.40 -33.22
N TYR A 643 7.18 -15.07 -32.14
CA TYR A 643 6.69 -14.25 -31.05
C TYR A 643 7.65 -13.09 -30.82
N PRO A 644 7.39 -11.92 -31.41
CA PRO A 644 8.25 -10.76 -31.27
C PRO A 644 7.95 -10.02 -29.96
N ILE A 645 9.02 -9.60 -29.27
CA ILE A 645 8.94 -8.75 -28.08
C ILE A 645 9.81 -7.51 -28.19
N LEU A 646 9.45 -6.49 -27.43
CA LEU A 646 10.30 -5.35 -27.13
C LEU A 646 10.83 -5.49 -25.71
N PHE A 647 12.15 -5.36 -25.54
CA PHE A 647 12.79 -5.35 -24.23
C PHE A 647 13.43 -3.99 -23.99
N LYS A 648 13.06 -3.33 -22.90
CA LYS A 648 13.53 -1.98 -22.54
C LYS A 648 14.30 -2.03 -21.22
N VAL A 649 15.37 -1.23 -21.14
CA VAL A 649 16.10 -0.97 -19.89
C VAL A 649 16.27 0.53 -19.71
N GLY A 650 15.97 1.01 -18.50
CA GLY A 650 15.98 2.43 -18.14
C GLY A 650 14.63 3.11 -18.29
N ASP A 651 13.55 2.32 -18.36
CA ASP A 651 12.17 2.75 -18.40
C ASP A 651 11.35 2.01 -17.36
N ASP A 652 10.47 2.70 -16.66
CA ASP A 652 9.58 2.11 -15.66
C ASP A 652 8.28 1.66 -16.34
N LEU A 653 8.14 0.37 -16.59
CA LEU A 653 6.97 -0.20 -17.27
C LEU A 653 5.81 -0.58 -16.32
N ARG A 654 5.91 -0.32 -15.02
CA ARG A 654 4.84 -0.67 -14.06
C ARG A 654 3.55 0.09 -14.34
N GLN A 655 3.66 1.35 -14.76
CA GLN A 655 2.50 2.16 -15.13
C GLN A 655 1.83 1.63 -16.41
N ASP A 656 2.59 1.34 -17.47
CA ASP A 656 2.08 0.71 -18.68
C ASP A 656 1.45 -0.65 -18.39
N GLN A 657 2.08 -1.47 -17.54
CA GLN A 657 1.56 -2.76 -17.10
C GLN A 657 0.20 -2.64 -16.40
N LEU A 658 0.06 -1.67 -15.47
CA LEU A 658 -1.20 -1.40 -14.80
C LEU A 658 -2.29 -0.99 -15.80
N VAL A 659 -1.99 -0.07 -16.70
CA VAL A 659 -2.96 0.41 -17.71
C VAL A 659 -3.43 -0.73 -18.60
N ILE A 660 -2.51 -1.54 -19.12
CA ILE A 660 -2.88 -2.69 -19.97
C ILE A 660 -3.70 -3.72 -19.18
N GLN A 661 -3.37 -3.97 -17.92
CA GLN A 661 -4.17 -4.86 -17.09
C GLN A 661 -5.61 -4.35 -16.91
N ILE A 662 -5.78 -3.06 -16.65
CA ILE A 662 -7.12 -2.45 -16.56
C ILE A 662 -7.85 -2.50 -17.92
N ILE A 663 -7.13 -2.33 -19.05
CA ILE A 663 -7.71 -2.50 -20.39
C ILE A 663 -8.20 -3.95 -20.58
N ILE A 664 -7.42 -4.96 -20.18
CA ILE A 664 -7.83 -6.38 -20.23
C ILE A 664 -9.11 -6.61 -19.42
N LEU A 665 -9.18 -6.04 -18.22
CA LEU A 665 -10.37 -6.13 -17.39
C LEU A 665 -11.57 -5.46 -18.05
N MET A 666 -11.41 -4.24 -18.54
CA MET A 666 -12.51 -3.50 -19.21
C MET A 666 -12.98 -4.26 -20.46
N ASP A 667 -12.09 -4.85 -21.24
CA ASP A 667 -12.43 -5.69 -22.38
C ASP A 667 -13.27 -6.91 -21.96
N ARG A 668 -12.86 -7.59 -20.89
CA ARG A 668 -13.64 -8.72 -20.32
C ARG A 668 -15.03 -8.26 -19.84
N LEU A 669 -15.13 -7.11 -19.20
CA LEU A 669 -16.41 -6.56 -18.74
C LEU A 669 -17.33 -6.23 -19.92
N LEU A 670 -16.80 -5.66 -20.98
CA LEU A 670 -17.53 -5.37 -22.21
C LEU A 670 -18.00 -6.67 -22.92
N GLN A 671 -17.11 -7.65 -23.08
CA GLN A 671 -17.43 -8.94 -23.67
C GLN A 671 -18.49 -9.72 -22.88
N LYS A 672 -18.49 -9.61 -21.54
CA LYS A 672 -19.52 -10.21 -20.66
C LYS A 672 -20.92 -9.66 -20.94
N GLU A 673 -21.01 -8.42 -21.40
CA GLU A 673 -22.25 -7.78 -21.85
C GLU A 673 -22.47 -7.91 -23.38
N ASN A 674 -21.81 -8.87 -24.02
CA ASN A 674 -21.86 -9.13 -25.46
C ASN A 674 -21.40 -7.97 -26.36
N LEU A 675 -20.51 -7.11 -25.84
CA LEU A 675 -19.92 -6.00 -26.58
C LEU A 675 -18.42 -6.29 -26.85
N ASP A 676 -18.12 -6.88 -28.00
CA ASP A 676 -16.75 -7.10 -28.47
C ASP A 676 -16.29 -5.89 -29.28
N LEU A 677 -15.46 -5.04 -28.69
CA LEU A 677 -14.91 -3.85 -29.32
C LEU A 677 -13.55 -4.07 -30.00
N LYS A 678 -13.16 -5.29 -30.26
CA LYS A 678 -11.92 -5.61 -30.97
C LYS A 678 -10.70 -4.90 -30.39
N LEU A 679 -10.59 -4.88 -29.06
CA LEU A 679 -9.43 -4.30 -28.38
C LEU A 679 -8.19 -5.17 -28.59
N THR A 680 -7.02 -4.58 -28.48
CA THR A 680 -5.72 -5.26 -28.60
C THR A 680 -4.91 -5.04 -27.34
N PRO A 681 -5.29 -5.69 -26.21
CA PRO A 681 -4.52 -5.60 -24.98
C PRO A 681 -3.25 -6.47 -25.12
N TYR A 682 -2.19 -5.90 -25.63
CA TYR A 682 -0.89 -6.57 -25.74
C TYR A 682 -0.27 -6.74 -24.34
N ARG A 683 0.59 -7.74 -24.19
CA ARG A 683 1.16 -8.05 -22.89
C ARG A 683 2.31 -7.12 -22.53
N ILE A 684 2.38 -6.71 -21.27
CA ILE A 684 3.51 -5.98 -20.68
C ILE A 684 3.87 -6.66 -19.37
N LEU A 685 5.16 -6.81 -19.11
CA LEU A 685 5.70 -7.31 -17.86
C LEU A 685 6.90 -6.47 -17.44
N ALA A 686 6.78 -5.74 -16.36
CA ALA A 686 7.93 -5.16 -15.68
C ALA A 686 8.74 -6.30 -15.04
N THR A 687 10.04 -6.31 -15.27
CA THR A 687 10.96 -7.32 -14.69
C THR A 687 11.77 -6.77 -13.53
N ASN A 688 11.90 -5.46 -13.46
CA ASN A 688 12.34 -4.69 -12.30
C ASN A 688 11.84 -3.24 -12.42
N ALA A 689 12.18 -2.37 -11.48
CA ALA A 689 11.72 -0.98 -11.46
C ALA A 689 12.15 -0.14 -12.71
N THR A 690 13.13 -0.60 -13.47
CA THR A 690 13.69 0.15 -14.62
C THR A 690 13.81 -0.70 -15.87
N ALA A 691 13.23 -1.88 -15.93
CA ALA A 691 13.30 -2.75 -17.09
C ALA A 691 12.06 -3.62 -17.22
N GLY A 692 11.76 -4.02 -18.44
CA GLY A 692 10.68 -4.95 -18.70
C GLY A 692 10.55 -5.31 -20.17
N ALA A 693 9.61 -6.22 -20.43
CA ALA A 693 9.28 -6.73 -21.74
C ALA A 693 7.85 -6.32 -22.12
N MET A 694 7.62 -6.11 -23.39
CA MET A 694 6.29 -5.90 -23.96
C MET A 694 6.14 -6.70 -25.26
N GLN A 695 4.96 -7.21 -25.48
CA GLN A 695 4.61 -7.89 -26.74
C GLN A 695 4.64 -6.87 -27.87
N PHE A 696 5.30 -7.21 -28.96
CA PHE A 696 5.29 -6.39 -30.15
C PHE A 696 4.16 -6.83 -31.08
N ILE A 697 3.20 -5.94 -31.32
CA ILE A 697 2.12 -6.14 -32.28
C ILE A 697 2.51 -5.48 -33.59
N PRO A 698 2.56 -6.23 -34.70
CA PRO A 698 2.84 -5.65 -36.01
C PRO A 698 1.82 -4.56 -36.36
N SER A 699 2.26 -3.34 -36.41
CA SER A 699 1.39 -2.16 -36.62
C SER A 699 2.19 -0.97 -37.17
N THR A 700 1.47 0.03 -37.59
CA THR A 700 2.05 1.30 -38.13
C THR A 700 1.44 2.46 -37.34
N SER A 701 2.26 3.41 -36.88
CA SER A 701 1.76 4.61 -36.21
C SER A 701 0.96 5.49 -37.17
N LEU A 702 -0.05 6.20 -36.66
CA LEU A 702 -0.84 7.11 -37.49
C LEU A 702 0.01 8.20 -38.16
N SER A 703 1.12 8.62 -37.51
CA SER A 703 2.11 9.52 -38.11
C SER A 703 2.72 8.91 -39.36
N ALA A 704 3.14 7.66 -39.30
CA ALA A 704 3.72 6.94 -40.44
C ALA A 704 2.66 6.59 -41.52
N VAL A 705 1.42 6.31 -41.12
CA VAL A 705 0.29 6.13 -42.04
C VAL A 705 0.04 7.40 -42.80
N SER A 706 -0.02 8.57 -42.14
CA SER A 706 -0.23 9.87 -42.77
C SER A 706 0.93 10.24 -43.72
N ALA A 707 2.16 9.97 -43.33
CA ALA A 707 3.34 10.24 -44.14
C ALA A 707 3.41 9.37 -45.40
N LYS A 708 3.10 8.07 -45.31
CA LYS A 708 3.27 7.10 -46.40
C LYS A 708 2.01 6.91 -47.25
N TYR A 709 0.85 6.84 -46.62
CA TYR A 709 -0.44 6.49 -47.26
C TYR A 709 -1.39 7.69 -47.35
N ARG A 710 -1.07 8.80 -46.73
CA ARG A 710 -1.85 10.04 -46.59
C ARG A 710 -3.13 9.90 -45.74
N THR A 711 -3.87 8.80 -45.86
CA THR A 711 -5.11 8.59 -45.09
C THR A 711 -5.16 7.18 -44.50
N VAL A 712 -5.91 7.02 -43.41
CA VAL A 712 -6.19 5.72 -42.77
C VAL A 712 -6.92 4.79 -43.75
N VAL A 713 -7.90 5.31 -44.53
CA VAL A 713 -8.63 4.52 -45.53
C VAL A 713 -7.69 3.95 -46.59
N ALA A 714 -6.72 4.76 -47.09
CA ALA A 714 -5.75 4.28 -48.09
C ALA A 714 -4.85 3.19 -47.51
N TYR A 715 -4.45 3.27 -46.25
CA TYR A 715 -3.70 2.23 -45.55
C TYR A 715 -4.49 0.93 -45.44
N LEU A 716 -5.73 1.01 -44.95
CA LEU A 716 -6.62 -0.17 -44.80
C LEU A 716 -6.96 -0.79 -46.16
N LYS A 717 -7.23 0.03 -47.19
CA LYS A 717 -7.46 -0.44 -48.56
C LYS A 717 -6.25 -1.16 -49.15
N THR A 718 -5.05 -0.68 -48.90
CA THR A 718 -3.82 -1.33 -49.36
C THR A 718 -3.65 -2.73 -48.78
N ASN A 719 -4.01 -2.94 -47.51
CA ASN A 719 -3.85 -4.20 -46.82
C ASN A 719 -5.06 -5.15 -47.01
N ASN A 720 -6.28 -4.59 -47.11
CA ASN A 720 -7.54 -5.37 -47.20
C ASN A 720 -8.48 -4.74 -48.22
N PRO A 721 -8.17 -4.82 -49.52
CA PRO A 721 -8.99 -4.24 -50.59
C PRO A 721 -10.32 -5.02 -50.75
N ASP A 722 -11.39 -4.24 -50.94
CA ASP A 722 -12.69 -4.74 -51.38
C ASP A 722 -13.44 -3.66 -52.15
N ASP A 723 -13.46 -3.79 -53.48
CA ASP A 723 -14.05 -2.78 -54.37
C ASP A 723 -15.60 -2.81 -54.34
N SER A 724 -16.22 -3.80 -53.66
CA SER A 724 -17.67 -3.86 -53.48
C SER A 724 -18.15 -2.95 -52.34
N GLU A 725 -17.28 -2.52 -51.45
CA GLU A 725 -17.60 -1.67 -50.33
C GLU A 725 -17.38 -0.16 -50.65
N PRO A 726 -18.14 0.77 -50.05
CA PRO A 726 -18.13 2.21 -50.38
C PRO A 726 -16.75 2.89 -50.22
N LEU A 727 -15.94 2.42 -49.23
CA LEU A 727 -14.59 2.94 -48.97
C LEU A 727 -13.48 2.06 -49.61
N GLY A 728 -13.86 1.00 -50.32
CA GLY A 728 -12.91 0.07 -50.94
C GLY A 728 -12.12 -0.76 -49.95
N VAL A 729 -12.61 -0.94 -48.73
CA VAL A 729 -11.99 -1.70 -47.63
C VAL A 729 -12.96 -2.79 -47.21
N ARG A 730 -12.47 -3.99 -46.91
CA ARG A 730 -13.31 -5.08 -46.38
C ARG A 730 -14.12 -4.68 -45.18
N LYS A 731 -15.38 -5.09 -45.15
CA LYS A 731 -16.34 -4.74 -44.10
C LYS A 731 -15.87 -5.14 -42.71
N GLU A 732 -15.27 -6.34 -42.56
CA GLU A 732 -14.76 -6.82 -41.28
C GLU A 732 -13.60 -5.98 -40.77
N THR A 733 -12.72 -5.55 -41.65
CA THR A 733 -11.57 -4.66 -41.30
C THR A 733 -12.08 -3.29 -40.86
N MET A 734 -13.07 -2.72 -41.55
CA MET A 734 -13.67 -1.45 -41.20
C MET A 734 -14.45 -1.54 -39.89
N ASP A 735 -15.22 -2.61 -39.66
CA ASP A 735 -15.92 -2.86 -38.40
C ASP A 735 -14.92 -2.97 -37.22
N THR A 736 -13.83 -3.70 -37.42
CA THR A 736 -12.73 -3.81 -36.44
C THR A 736 -12.13 -2.46 -36.11
N TYR A 737 -11.86 -1.64 -37.14
CA TYR A 737 -11.33 -0.29 -36.95
C TYR A 737 -12.26 0.60 -36.12
N ILE A 738 -13.55 0.63 -36.47
CA ILE A 738 -14.55 1.46 -35.79
C ILE A 738 -14.73 1.03 -34.35
N LYS A 739 -14.86 -0.27 -34.10
CA LYS A 739 -15.03 -0.85 -32.76
C LYS A 739 -13.83 -0.57 -31.87
N SER A 740 -12.61 -0.83 -32.39
CA SER A 740 -11.40 -0.61 -31.60
C SER A 740 -11.16 0.89 -31.34
N CYS A 741 -11.42 1.77 -32.28
CA CYS A 741 -11.41 3.22 -32.03
C CYS A 741 -12.38 3.61 -30.92
N ALA A 742 -13.61 3.11 -30.94
CA ALA A 742 -14.61 3.41 -29.93
C ALA A 742 -14.20 2.92 -28.53
N GLY A 743 -13.71 1.70 -28.44
CA GLY A 743 -13.26 1.14 -27.19
C GLY A 743 -12.09 1.91 -26.58
N TYR A 744 -11.07 2.22 -27.37
CA TYR A 744 -9.92 3.00 -26.87
C TYR A 744 -10.27 4.45 -26.54
N CYS A 745 -11.19 5.10 -27.27
CA CYS A 745 -11.67 6.45 -26.91
C CYS A 745 -12.32 6.46 -25.51
N VAL A 746 -13.16 5.49 -25.21
CA VAL A 746 -13.82 5.40 -23.90
C VAL A 746 -12.83 5.06 -22.81
N ILE A 747 -12.01 4.03 -23.00
CA ILE A 747 -11.08 3.53 -21.98
C ILE A 747 -10.00 4.57 -21.64
N THR A 748 -9.43 5.22 -22.66
CA THR A 748 -8.40 6.24 -22.42
C THR A 748 -8.98 7.50 -21.80
N TYR A 749 -10.24 7.83 -22.07
CA TYR A 749 -10.95 8.88 -21.34
C TYR A 749 -11.10 8.51 -19.87
N LEU A 750 -11.62 7.32 -19.54
CA LEU A 750 -11.83 6.88 -18.15
C LEU A 750 -10.53 6.85 -17.36
N LEU A 751 -9.45 6.38 -17.96
CA LEU A 751 -8.13 6.32 -17.32
C LEU A 751 -7.37 7.66 -17.35
N GLY A 752 -7.90 8.66 -18.06
CA GLY A 752 -7.25 9.96 -18.19
C GLY A 752 -5.89 9.91 -18.85
N VAL A 753 -5.74 9.11 -19.89
CA VAL A 753 -4.46 8.92 -20.60
C VAL A 753 -4.09 10.19 -21.36
N GLY A 754 -2.94 10.76 -21.02
CA GLY A 754 -2.37 11.96 -21.63
C GLY A 754 -1.32 11.68 -22.71
N ASP A 755 -0.68 12.74 -23.22
CA ASP A 755 0.37 12.73 -24.24
C ASP A 755 0.02 11.92 -25.51
N ARG A 756 -1.21 12.02 -25.96
CA ARG A 756 -1.66 11.33 -27.18
C ARG A 756 -1.29 12.12 -28.42
N HIS A 757 -0.26 11.66 -29.11
CA HIS A 757 0.16 12.15 -30.43
C HIS A 757 0.12 11.01 -31.45
N LEU A 758 0.22 11.32 -32.75
CA LEU A 758 0.03 10.35 -33.82
C LEU A 758 1.06 9.19 -33.83
N GLU A 759 2.17 9.32 -33.11
CA GLU A 759 3.16 8.24 -32.97
C GLU A 759 2.73 7.21 -31.91
N ASN A 760 1.89 7.62 -30.89
CA ASN A 760 1.39 6.73 -29.85
C ASN A 760 0.06 6.06 -30.24
N LEU A 761 -0.46 6.37 -31.41
CA LEU A 761 -1.68 5.79 -31.99
C LEU A 761 -1.27 4.80 -33.08
N LEU A 762 -1.57 3.54 -32.86
CA LEU A 762 -1.11 2.45 -33.72
C LEU A 762 -2.27 1.79 -34.46
N LEU A 763 -2.03 1.40 -35.71
CA LEU A 763 -3.00 0.74 -36.57
C LEU A 763 -2.39 -0.54 -37.17
N ALA A 764 -2.97 -1.68 -36.86
CA ALA A 764 -2.59 -2.95 -37.44
C ALA A 764 -3.17 -3.11 -38.87
N PRO A 765 -2.56 -3.96 -39.71
CA PRO A 765 -3.03 -4.17 -41.10
C PRO A 765 -4.47 -4.69 -41.18
N ASP A 766 -4.96 -5.42 -40.18
CA ASP A 766 -6.31 -6.00 -40.12
C ASP A 766 -7.40 -5.06 -39.57
N GLY A 767 -7.03 -3.80 -39.26
CA GLY A 767 -7.95 -2.78 -38.80
C GLY A 767 -7.96 -2.55 -37.30
N HIS A 768 -7.25 -3.34 -36.49
CA HIS A 768 -7.16 -3.09 -35.07
C HIS A 768 -6.41 -1.77 -34.80
N PHE A 769 -7.11 -0.82 -34.19
CA PHE A 769 -6.55 0.41 -33.68
C PHE A 769 -6.27 0.27 -32.20
N PHE A 770 -5.11 0.72 -31.71
CA PHE A 770 -4.76 0.67 -30.30
C PHE A 770 -3.76 1.77 -29.90
N HIS A 771 -3.64 1.98 -28.60
CA HIS A 771 -2.73 2.96 -28.03
C HIS A 771 -1.48 2.29 -27.47
N ALA A 772 -0.36 2.99 -27.53
CA ALA A 772 0.90 2.61 -26.87
C ALA A 772 1.43 3.77 -26.05
N ASP A 773 2.39 3.49 -25.17
CA ASP A 773 3.07 4.45 -24.31
C ASP A 773 2.10 5.19 -23.36
N PHE A 774 1.94 4.63 -22.15
CA PHE A 774 1.07 5.15 -21.11
C PHE A 774 1.85 5.90 -20.03
N GLY A 775 2.89 6.64 -20.41
CA GLY A 775 3.71 7.44 -19.49
C GLY A 775 2.96 8.54 -18.75
N PHE A 776 1.75 8.90 -19.17
CA PHE A 776 0.89 9.90 -18.53
C PHE A 776 -0.53 9.38 -18.40
N ILE A 777 -1.04 9.30 -17.16
CA ILE A 777 -2.38 8.85 -16.83
C ILE A 777 -3.05 9.78 -15.81
N LEU A 778 -4.28 9.48 -15.42
CA LEU A 778 -5.04 10.22 -14.38
C LEU A 778 -5.15 11.72 -14.67
N GLY A 779 -5.30 12.08 -15.93
CA GLY A 779 -5.45 13.46 -16.38
C GLY A 779 -4.14 14.26 -16.41
N ARG A 780 -2.99 13.64 -16.21
CA ARG A 780 -1.69 14.28 -16.46
C ARG A 780 -1.40 14.33 -17.96
N ASP A 781 -0.90 15.44 -18.41
CA ASP A 781 -0.47 15.64 -19.81
C ASP A 781 0.68 16.65 -19.83
N PRO A 782 1.75 16.44 -20.61
CA PRO A 782 2.84 17.42 -20.75
C PRO A 782 2.40 18.67 -21.48
N LYS A 783 1.26 18.63 -22.19
CA LYS A 783 0.71 19.74 -22.95
C LYS A 783 -0.33 20.49 -22.13
N PRO A 784 -0.22 21.83 -22.02
CA PRO A 784 -1.28 22.62 -21.40
C PRO A 784 -2.56 22.55 -22.24
N PHE A 785 -3.71 22.40 -21.58
CA PHE A 785 -5.02 22.35 -22.22
C PHE A 785 -5.24 21.20 -23.23
N ALA A 786 -4.63 20.05 -22.97
CA ALA A 786 -4.87 18.86 -23.78
C ALA A 786 -6.36 18.46 -23.74
N PRO A 787 -6.95 17.98 -24.84
CA PRO A 787 -8.33 17.51 -24.84
C PRO A 787 -8.46 16.28 -23.92
N MET A 788 -9.58 16.18 -23.20
CA MET A 788 -9.85 15.07 -22.27
C MET A 788 -9.94 13.71 -22.96
N MET A 789 -10.28 13.70 -24.24
CA MET A 789 -10.33 12.51 -25.09
C MET A 789 -9.54 12.79 -26.37
N LYS A 790 -8.79 11.80 -26.86
CA LYS A 790 -8.11 11.92 -28.16
C LYS A 790 -8.96 11.28 -29.25
N LEU A 791 -9.60 12.12 -30.04
CA LEU A 791 -10.22 11.78 -31.31
C LEU A 791 -9.67 12.73 -32.37
N CYS A 792 -8.60 12.30 -33.08
CA CYS A 792 -7.94 13.16 -34.06
C CYS A 792 -8.65 13.14 -35.40
N LYS A 793 -8.27 14.10 -36.27
CA LYS A 793 -8.82 14.27 -37.61
C LYS A 793 -8.65 13.00 -38.45
N GLU A 794 -7.47 12.39 -38.40
CA GLU A 794 -7.11 11.18 -39.13
C GLU A 794 -8.02 9.99 -38.77
N MET A 795 -8.42 9.88 -37.49
CA MET A 795 -9.37 8.85 -37.04
C MET A 795 -10.75 9.07 -37.64
N VAL A 796 -11.25 10.31 -37.59
CA VAL A 796 -12.58 10.66 -38.11
C VAL A 796 -12.64 10.54 -39.64
N GLU A 797 -11.61 10.98 -40.34
CA GLU A 797 -11.48 10.80 -41.79
C GLU A 797 -11.43 9.32 -42.17
N GLY A 798 -10.79 8.48 -41.33
CA GLY A 798 -10.77 7.03 -41.47
C GLY A 798 -12.15 6.38 -41.42
N MET A 799 -13.13 7.03 -40.76
CA MET A 799 -14.54 6.61 -40.67
C MET A 799 -15.43 7.25 -41.76
N GLY A 800 -14.84 7.98 -42.72
CA GLY A 800 -15.57 8.67 -43.75
C GLY A 800 -16.07 10.08 -43.39
N GLY A 801 -15.59 10.65 -42.27
CA GLY A 801 -15.97 11.98 -41.78
C GLY A 801 -17.15 11.99 -40.82
N THR A 802 -17.43 13.15 -40.23
CA THR A 802 -18.43 13.32 -39.15
C THR A 802 -19.89 13.07 -39.57
N THR A 803 -20.19 13.12 -40.87
CA THR A 803 -21.53 12.85 -41.42
C THR A 803 -21.72 11.41 -41.87
N SER A 804 -20.68 10.60 -41.82
CA SER A 804 -20.73 9.18 -42.24
C SER A 804 -21.59 8.31 -41.30
N PRO A 805 -22.33 7.33 -41.84
CA PRO A 805 -22.98 6.31 -41.03
C PRO A 805 -22.02 5.54 -40.12
N LEU A 806 -20.78 5.37 -40.53
CA LEU A 806 -19.72 4.69 -39.75
C LEU A 806 -19.32 5.51 -38.52
N TYR A 807 -19.28 6.83 -38.64
CA TYR A 807 -19.05 7.71 -37.49
C TYR A 807 -20.22 7.71 -36.49
N LEU A 808 -21.47 7.64 -36.98
CA LEU A 808 -22.62 7.45 -36.11
C LEU A 808 -22.54 6.11 -35.36
N GLN A 809 -22.15 5.04 -36.05
CA GLN A 809 -21.94 3.72 -35.44
C GLN A 809 -20.81 3.75 -34.38
N PHE A 810 -19.72 4.43 -34.67
CA PHE A 810 -18.64 4.69 -33.70
C PHE A 810 -19.20 5.35 -32.42
N LYS A 811 -20.00 6.41 -32.54
CA LYS A 811 -20.62 7.08 -31.37
C LYS A 811 -21.52 6.13 -30.57
N GLN A 812 -22.31 5.31 -31.24
CA GLN A 812 -23.16 4.30 -30.59
C GLN A 812 -22.32 3.30 -29.77
N TYR A 813 -21.22 2.79 -30.33
CA TYR A 813 -20.29 1.91 -29.60
C TYR A 813 -19.66 2.62 -28.40
N CYS A 814 -19.28 3.89 -28.54
CA CYS A 814 -18.79 4.70 -27.44
C CYS A 814 -19.81 4.81 -26.30
N PHE A 815 -21.08 5.13 -26.61
CA PHE A 815 -22.12 5.29 -25.59
C PHE A 815 -22.41 3.97 -24.87
N THR A 816 -22.52 2.88 -25.64
CA THR A 816 -22.76 1.56 -25.05
C THR A 816 -21.58 1.12 -24.18
N ALA A 817 -20.34 1.34 -24.65
CA ALA A 817 -19.14 1.01 -23.85
C ALA A 817 -19.07 1.83 -22.57
N TYR A 818 -19.31 3.14 -22.64
CA TYR A 818 -19.26 4.02 -21.50
C TYR A 818 -20.31 3.65 -20.44
N THR A 819 -21.58 3.43 -20.85
CA THR A 819 -22.65 3.03 -19.92
C THR A 819 -22.41 1.63 -19.33
N THR A 820 -21.86 0.72 -20.10
CA THR A 820 -21.48 -0.63 -19.61
C THR A 820 -20.39 -0.55 -18.55
N LEU A 821 -19.33 0.21 -18.79
CA LEU A 821 -18.23 0.35 -17.84
C LEU A 821 -18.65 1.14 -16.59
N ARG A 822 -19.57 2.09 -16.68
CA ARG A 822 -20.16 2.78 -15.52
C ARG A 822 -20.83 1.80 -14.54
N LYS A 823 -21.49 0.75 -15.03
CA LYS A 823 -22.11 -0.28 -14.17
C LYS A 823 -21.07 -1.07 -13.34
N SER A 824 -19.84 -1.13 -13.83
CA SER A 824 -18.72 -1.80 -13.17
C SER A 824 -17.73 -0.82 -12.52
N ALA A 825 -18.13 0.43 -12.33
CA ALA A 825 -17.25 1.48 -11.78
C ALA A 825 -16.69 1.10 -10.40
N ASN A 826 -17.49 0.49 -9.52
CA ASN A 826 -17.05 0.08 -8.19
C ASN A 826 -15.85 -0.87 -8.24
N LEU A 827 -15.88 -1.86 -9.13
CA LEU A 827 -14.76 -2.79 -9.32
C LEU A 827 -13.49 -2.04 -9.74
N ILE A 828 -13.61 -1.14 -10.72
CA ILE A 828 -12.46 -0.37 -11.23
C ILE A 828 -11.92 0.57 -10.14
N LEU A 829 -12.78 1.26 -9.39
CA LEU A 829 -12.38 2.14 -8.30
C LEU A 829 -11.69 1.37 -7.16
N ASN A 830 -12.18 0.18 -6.81
CA ASN A 830 -11.55 -0.68 -5.81
C ASN A 830 -10.15 -1.13 -6.24
N LEU A 831 -9.96 -1.47 -7.52
CA LEU A 831 -8.65 -1.82 -8.04
C LEU A 831 -7.67 -0.65 -7.97
N PHE A 832 -8.10 0.58 -8.28
CA PHE A 832 -7.27 1.77 -8.11
C PHE A 832 -7.00 2.07 -6.64
N SER A 833 -7.97 1.85 -5.75
CA SER A 833 -7.78 2.02 -4.30
C SER A 833 -6.68 1.10 -3.75
N LEU A 834 -6.58 -0.14 -4.23
CA LEU A 834 -5.52 -1.06 -3.86
C LEU A 834 -4.12 -0.64 -4.39
N MET A 835 -4.08 0.24 -5.40
CA MET A 835 -2.83 0.72 -6.02
C MET A 835 -2.34 2.08 -5.47
N VAL A 836 -3.06 2.70 -4.54
CA VAL A 836 -2.73 4.06 -4.02
C VAL A 836 -1.31 4.11 -3.44
N ASP A 837 -0.90 3.08 -2.71
CA ASP A 837 0.44 2.96 -2.14
C ASP A 837 1.45 2.24 -3.05
N ALA A 838 1.07 1.93 -4.28
CA ALA A 838 2.00 1.40 -5.26
C ALA A 838 2.95 2.52 -5.74
N ASN A 839 4.24 2.17 -5.88
CA ASN A 839 5.25 3.13 -6.34
C ASN A 839 5.18 3.33 -7.87
N ILE A 840 3.96 3.66 -8.37
CA ILE A 840 3.71 3.95 -9.78
C ILE A 840 3.85 5.45 -10.03
N PRO A 841 4.55 5.88 -11.10
CA PRO A 841 4.92 7.27 -11.31
C PRO A 841 3.79 8.30 -11.14
N ASP A 842 2.66 8.13 -11.82
CA ASP A 842 1.57 9.12 -11.78
C ASP A 842 0.67 9.00 -10.56
N ILE A 843 0.52 7.79 -10.01
CA ILE A 843 -0.21 7.58 -8.75
C ILE A 843 0.54 8.21 -7.58
N ARG A 844 1.87 8.02 -7.55
CA ARG A 844 2.74 8.56 -6.49
C ARG A 844 2.73 10.10 -6.39
N VAL A 845 2.44 10.80 -7.48
CA VAL A 845 2.41 12.28 -7.47
C VAL A 845 1.29 12.82 -6.61
N GLU A 846 0.11 12.22 -6.69
CA GLU A 846 -1.07 12.61 -5.91
C GLU A 846 -1.88 11.37 -5.52
N PRO A 847 -1.37 10.52 -4.61
CA PRO A 847 -2.01 9.25 -4.28
C PRO A 847 -3.44 9.43 -3.77
N ASP A 848 -3.67 10.42 -2.91
CA ASP A 848 -4.98 10.72 -2.33
C ASP A 848 -6.05 11.09 -3.37
N LYS A 849 -5.64 11.60 -4.54
CA LYS A 849 -6.53 12.00 -5.61
C LYS A 849 -6.65 10.97 -6.74
N ALA A 850 -5.83 9.92 -6.73
CA ALA A 850 -5.78 8.97 -7.84
C ALA A 850 -7.15 8.32 -8.10
N VAL A 851 -7.79 7.81 -7.06
CA VAL A 851 -9.12 7.20 -7.15
C VAL A 851 -10.19 8.22 -7.51
N LEU A 852 -10.12 9.42 -6.92
CA LEU A 852 -11.07 10.50 -7.20
C LEU A 852 -11.04 10.93 -8.67
N LYS A 853 -9.86 11.06 -9.27
CA LYS A 853 -9.70 11.41 -10.68
C LYS A 853 -10.31 10.39 -11.64
N VAL A 854 -10.28 9.11 -11.29
CA VAL A 854 -10.97 8.06 -12.06
C VAL A 854 -12.48 8.14 -11.83
N LYS A 855 -12.92 8.32 -10.58
CA LYS A 855 -14.31 8.45 -10.20
C LYS A 855 -15.02 9.59 -10.94
N GLU A 856 -14.42 10.79 -10.97
CA GLU A 856 -14.97 11.97 -11.64
C GLU A 856 -15.29 11.71 -13.11
N ARG A 857 -14.53 10.85 -13.79
CA ARG A 857 -14.76 10.55 -15.22
C ARG A 857 -15.90 9.57 -15.46
N PHE A 858 -16.34 8.86 -14.44
CA PHE A 858 -17.55 8.02 -14.53
C PHE A 858 -18.84 8.81 -14.39
N HIS A 859 -18.80 10.01 -13.81
CA HIS A 859 -19.98 10.86 -13.56
C HIS A 859 -21.14 10.07 -12.94
N LEU A 860 -20.83 9.36 -11.83
CA LEU A 860 -21.79 8.44 -11.19
C LEU A 860 -23.02 9.16 -10.62
N GLU A 861 -22.91 10.46 -10.37
CA GLU A 861 -23.98 11.36 -9.94
C GLU A 861 -25.02 11.65 -11.03
N MET A 862 -24.64 11.46 -12.31
CA MET A 862 -25.54 11.70 -13.45
C MET A 862 -26.38 10.46 -13.76
N THR A 863 -27.61 10.68 -14.24
CA THR A 863 -28.39 9.61 -14.85
C THR A 863 -27.72 9.08 -16.11
N GLU A 864 -28.15 7.90 -16.58
CA GLU A 864 -27.55 7.29 -17.78
C GLU A 864 -27.67 8.19 -19.01
N GLU A 865 -28.83 8.83 -19.18
CA GLU A 865 -29.09 9.74 -20.30
C GLU A 865 -28.26 11.03 -20.24
N GLU A 866 -28.11 11.61 -19.04
CA GLU A 866 -27.27 12.80 -18.85
C GLU A 866 -25.79 12.48 -19.11
N ALA A 867 -25.32 11.33 -18.64
CA ALA A 867 -23.96 10.89 -18.87
C ALA A 867 -23.66 10.63 -20.35
N ILE A 868 -24.61 10.06 -21.11
CA ILE A 868 -24.49 9.88 -22.56
C ILE A 868 -24.40 11.25 -23.26
N ARG A 869 -25.26 12.21 -22.91
CA ARG A 869 -25.22 13.57 -23.48
C ARG A 869 -23.89 14.27 -23.18
N HIS A 870 -23.43 14.16 -21.94
CA HIS A 870 -22.12 14.69 -21.56
C HIS A 870 -20.98 14.06 -22.38
N PHE A 871 -21.00 12.74 -22.52
CA PHE A 871 -19.98 12.02 -23.29
C PHE A 871 -20.05 12.36 -24.80
N GLU A 872 -21.27 12.57 -25.35
CA GLU A 872 -21.47 13.02 -26.73
C GLU A 872 -20.85 14.42 -26.95
N GLN A 873 -21.01 15.33 -25.98
CA GLN A 873 -20.39 16.64 -26.04
C GLN A 873 -18.85 16.53 -26.03
N LEU A 874 -18.27 15.66 -25.19
CA LEU A 874 -16.82 15.43 -25.17
C LEU A 874 -16.29 14.90 -26.51
N ILE A 875 -17.03 14.01 -27.17
CA ILE A 875 -16.69 13.54 -28.53
C ILE A 875 -16.70 14.72 -29.52
N GLY A 876 -17.74 15.59 -29.45
CA GLY A 876 -17.86 16.77 -30.30
C GLY A 876 -16.72 17.76 -30.08
N ASP A 877 -16.41 18.06 -28.84
CA ASP A 877 -15.34 18.99 -28.47
C ASP A 877 -13.95 18.45 -28.91
N SER A 878 -13.72 17.15 -28.75
CA SER A 878 -12.47 16.52 -29.21
C SER A 878 -12.31 16.55 -30.74
N ALA A 879 -13.39 16.27 -31.47
CA ALA A 879 -13.38 16.27 -32.93
C ALA A 879 -13.18 17.69 -33.51
N ASN A 880 -13.65 18.71 -32.78
CA ASN A 880 -13.59 20.12 -33.19
C ASN A 880 -12.39 20.88 -32.60
N ALA A 881 -11.57 20.24 -31.76
CA ALA A 881 -10.45 20.92 -31.11
C ALA A 881 -9.38 21.38 -32.08
N ILE A 882 -9.43 22.67 -32.45
CA ILE A 882 -8.48 23.34 -33.36
C ILE A 882 -7.04 23.27 -32.82
N PHE A 883 -6.88 23.25 -31.50
CA PHE A 883 -5.55 23.23 -30.85
C PHE A 883 -4.76 21.90 -31.03
N GLY A 884 -5.44 20.77 -31.23
CA GLY A 884 -4.78 19.49 -31.46
C GLY A 884 -3.88 19.49 -32.70
N VAL A 885 -4.32 20.12 -33.79
CA VAL A 885 -3.56 20.20 -35.08
C VAL A 885 -2.32 21.07 -34.96
N VAL A 886 -2.38 22.17 -34.21
CA VAL A 886 -1.24 23.10 -34.05
C VAL A 886 -0.17 22.49 -33.16
N ILE A 887 -0.56 21.76 -32.11
CA ILE A 887 0.37 21.16 -31.13
C ILE A 887 1.05 19.91 -31.71
N ASP A 888 0.34 19.09 -32.49
CA ASP A 888 0.93 17.93 -33.16
C ASP A 888 1.98 18.38 -34.18
N ARG A 889 1.76 19.47 -34.95
CA ARG A 889 2.75 20.07 -35.84
C ARG A 889 3.95 20.68 -35.13
N LEU A 890 3.76 21.29 -33.97
CA LEU A 890 4.83 21.80 -33.10
C LEU A 890 5.70 20.67 -32.54
N HIS A 891 5.09 19.56 -32.16
CA HIS A 891 5.79 18.37 -31.68
C HIS A 891 6.66 17.75 -32.78
N ASP A 892 6.12 17.58 -33.97
CA ASP A 892 6.87 17.09 -35.16
C ASP A 892 8.06 18.01 -35.48
N PHE A 893 7.89 19.33 -35.34
CA PHE A 893 8.94 20.31 -35.55
C PHE A 893 10.05 20.21 -34.49
N VAL A 894 9.69 20.04 -33.21
CA VAL A 894 10.66 19.88 -32.10
C VAL A 894 11.38 18.52 -32.16
N GLN A 895 10.71 17.46 -32.59
CA GLN A 895 11.34 16.15 -32.82
C GLN A 895 12.27 16.16 -34.03
N GLY A 896 11.91 16.90 -35.10
CA GLY A 896 12.81 17.13 -36.24
C GLY A 896 14.11 17.87 -35.88
N TRP A 897 14.09 18.68 -34.84
CA TRP A 897 15.27 19.36 -34.26
C TRP A 897 16.15 18.48 -33.38
N ARG A 898 15.57 17.42 -32.79
CA ARG A 898 16.29 16.47 -31.93
C ARG A 898 16.81 15.23 -32.67
N ALA A 899 16.41 15.05 -33.90
CA ALA A 899 16.91 14.00 -34.82
C ALA A 899 18.08 14.50 -35.66
#